data_ce15920fde381aef8a7aa3222ddd9298
#
_entry.id   ce15920fde381aef8a7aa3222ddd9298
#
_cell.length_a   1.000
_cell.length_b   1.000
_cell.length_c   1.000
_cell.angle_alpha   90.00
_cell.angle_beta   90.00
_cell.angle_gamma   90.00
#
_symmetry.space_group_name_H-M   'P 1'
#
loop_
_entity.id
_entity.type
_entity.pdbx_description
1 polymer ?
#
loop_
_entity_poly.entity_id
_entity_poly.type
_entity_poly.pdbx_seq_one_letter_code
_entity_poly.pdbx_strand_id
1 'polypeptide(L)'
;MAPPNDPTNSIFGVPETDTKKNSFDLSHGKFSVKGVPLLSEVPSNVSFKPFSSICKSSDAPLPLFQRVQSTSFNGGFLGFNKEEEPSDRLMNSLGKFNGRDFLSIFRFKTWWSTQWVGNSGSDLQMETQWVLLDVPEIRSYVLILPTIEGKFRSALHPGTDDHLMICAESGSTQVKASSFDAIAYVHVVHLNTFKLLEEKSAPPIVDKFGWCTWDAFYLSVEPAGVWLGVKEFTDGGVSPRFMIIDDGWQSINLDSQDPHKDAKNLVLGGTQMTARLHRFEECDKFRNYKGGSLLGPNPPPFDTKKPKVLISKAIAIEQAEKARDRAVQSGVTDLSQFESEIERLKQKLNQMFCGNEVEVGCGSCCCKAEANYGMKAFTNDLKTKFKGLDDVYVWHALCGAWGGVRPGTTHLNSKVIPCKVSPGLDGTMTDLAVVKIIEGGIGLVHPDQADDFYESMHSYLSKVGISGVKVDVIHTLEYLSEEYGGRVELAKAYYKGLSKSLSKNFNGTGLIASMQQCNDFFFLGTEQISIGRVGDDFWFQDPNGDPNGVYWLQGVHMIHCAYNSMWMGQIIQPDWDMFQSDHLCAKFHAGSRAICGGPVYVSDSLGGHDFDLLNKLVFPDGTIPKCHHFALPTRDCLFKNPLFDNKTVLKIWNFNKYGGVIGAFNCQGAGWDSKEQRIKGYSHCYNPMSGSVHVTDIEWDQKLQATTMGEAEEYAVYLNQSEKLVLATPNSDSIHITLKPSSFEIFSFVPIKKLVLATKFAPIGLTNMFNSGGTIQSLDYSATSAKIEVKGGGNFLAFSSGKPKKCCLNGGDVGFEWSADGRLTLNLPWIEEAAGISELIFLF
;
A
#
# COMPACT_ATOMS: atom_id res chain seq x y z
N MET A 1 8.56 18.27 -23.60
CA MET A 1 9.95 18.46 -23.07
C MET A 1 9.82 18.85 -21.63
N ALA A 2 10.36 18.06 -20.70
CA ALA A 2 10.41 18.48 -19.30
C ALA A 2 11.23 19.79 -19.23
N PRO A 3 10.83 20.79 -18.41
CA PRO A 3 11.64 21.99 -18.25
C PRO A 3 13.01 21.61 -17.64
N PRO A 4 14.10 22.33 -17.98
CA PRO A 4 15.40 22.10 -17.37
C PRO A 4 15.30 22.28 -15.84
N ASN A 5 16.04 21.45 -15.10
CA ASN A 5 16.07 21.46 -13.63
C ASN A 5 16.36 22.87 -13.10
N ASP A 6 15.32 23.53 -12.61
CA ASP A 6 15.45 24.62 -11.68
C ASP A 6 15.45 23.98 -10.29
N PRO A 7 16.51 24.09 -9.48
CA PRO A 7 16.61 23.46 -8.17
C PRO A 7 15.53 23.90 -7.18
N THR A 8 14.64 24.80 -7.58
CA THR A 8 13.50 25.29 -6.77
C THR A 8 12.17 24.57 -7.04
N ASN A 9 12.13 23.62 -7.98
CA ASN A 9 10.89 22.92 -8.35
C ASN A 9 10.85 21.48 -7.81
N SER A 10 10.63 21.30 -6.51
CA SER A 10 10.03 20.07 -6.02
C SER A 10 8.60 19.94 -6.55
N ILE A 11 8.04 18.74 -6.63
CA ILE A 11 6.63 18.51 -7.05
C ILE A 11 5.66 19.40 -6.24
N PHE A 12 6.09 19.91 -5.09
CA PHE A 12 5.39 20.84 -4.20
C PHE A 12 6.16 22.14 -3.89
N GLY A 13 7.30 22.41 -4.55
CA GLY A 13 8.14 23.59 -4.34
C GLY A 13 7.61 24.81 -5.08
N VAL A 14 7.35 25.90 -4.36
CA VAL A 14 6.94 27.21 -4.88
C VAL A 14 8.18 28.06 -5.18
N PRO A 15 8.32 28.69 -6.36
CA PRO A 15 9.41 29.63 -6.62
C PRO A 15 9.30 30.87 -5.70
N GLU A 16 10.41 31.24 -5.06
CA GLU A 16 10.50 32.49 -4.31
C GLU A 16 10.50 33.68 -5.29
N THR A 17 9.34 34.25 -5.60
CA THR A 17 9.22 35.67 -5.98
C THR A 17 7.77 36.13 -5.95
N ASP A 18 7.54 37.18 -5.21
CA ASP A 18 6.31 38.00 -5.13
C ASP A 18 5.24 37.56 -4.12
N THR A 19 5.49 37.88 -2.85
CA THR A 19 4.71 37.45 -1.66
C THR A 19 3.41 38.25 -1.42
N LYS A 20 2.83 38.93 -2.40
CA LYS A 20 1.68 39.85 -2.13
C LYS A 20 0.38 39.60 -2.88
N LYS A 21 0.29 38.66 -3.84
CA LYS A 21 -0.94 38.44 -4.60
C LYS A 21 -1.18 36.94 -4.83
N ASN A 22 -2.33 36.44 -4.38
CA ASN A 22 -2.78 35.11 -4.79
C ASN A 22 -2.83 35.07 -6.33
N SER A 23 -2.19 34.10 -6.94
CA SER A 23 -2.15 33.96 -8.38
C SER A 23 -3.40 33.31 -8.99
N PHE A 24 -4.32 32.82 -8.15
CA PHE A 24 -5.60 32.30 -8.60
C PHE A 24 -6.67 33.38 -8.62
N ASP A 25 -7.48 33.38 -9.65
CA ASP A 25 -8.60 34.31 -9.87
C ASP A 25 -9.81 33.59 -10.46
N LEU A 26 -11.01 33.95 -9.98
CA LEU A 26 -12.28 33.54 -10.54
C LEU A 26 -13.03 34.79 -10.99
N SER A 27 -13.05 35.01 -12.29
CA SER A 27 -13.72 36.16 -12.88
C SER A 27 -14.26 35.85 -14.27
N HIS A 28 -15.38 36.47 -14.65
CA HIS A 28 -16.01 36.35 -15.97
C HIS A 28 -16.24 34.87 -16.40
N GLY A 29 -16.65 34.02 -15.47
CA GLY A 29 -16.87 32.59 -15.74
C GLY A 29 -15.61 31.80 -16.06
N LYS A 30 -14.42 32.28 -15.64
CA LYS A 30 -13.14 31.62 -15.81
C LYS A 30 -12.42 31.49 -14.48
N PHE A 31 -11.89 30.32 -14.17
CA PHE A 31 -10.96 30.10 -13.08
C PHE A 31 -9.55 30.00 -13.65
N SER A 32 -8.66 30.86 -13.22
CA SER A 32 -7.35 31.07 -13.82
C SER A 32 -6.24 31.05 -12.77
N VAL A 33 -5.01 30.66 -13.17
CA VAL A 33 -3.79 30.78 -12.35
C VAL A 33 -2.75 31.60 -13.10
N LYS A 34 -2.23 32.69 -12.48
CA LYS A 34 -1.31 33.61 -13.12
C LYS A 34 -1.79 34.11 -14.49
N GLY A 35 -3.11 34.27 -14.66
CA GLY A 35 -3.75 34.67 -15.91
C GLY A 35 -3.95 33.54 -16.95
N VAL A 36 -3.48 32.33 -16.69
CA VAL A 36 -3.73 31.16 -17.55
C VAL A 36 -5.05 30.52 -17.14
N PRO A 37 -6.04 30.39 -18.03
CA PRO A 37 -7.31 29.74 -17.72
C PRO A 37 -7.11 28.24 -17.45
N LEU A 38 -7.66 27.77 -16.34
CA LEU A 38 -7.73 26.36 -15.97
C LEU A 38 -9.11 25.80 -16.30
N LEU A 39 -10.18 26.52 -15.89
CA LEU A 39 -11.57 26.19 -16.16
C LEU A 39 -12.25 27.36 -16.84
N SER A 40 -13.08 27.07 -17.83
CA SER A 40 -13.98 28.00 -18.50
C SER A 40 -15.44 27.66 -18.20
N GLU A 41 -16.37 28.53 -18.55
CA GLU A 41 -17.81 28.32 -18.30
C GLU A 41 -18.10 27.91 -16.83
N VAL A 42 -17.35 28.52 -15.89
CA VAL A 42 -17.59 28.33 -14.46
C VAL A 42 -18.94 28.92 -14.09
N PRO A 43 -19.87 28.13 -13.51
CA PRO A 43 -21.19 28.63 -13.15
C PRO A 43 -21.14 29.79 -12.12
N SER A 44 -22.13 30.69 -12.18
CA SER A 44 -22.21 31.86 -11.29
C SER A 44 -22.42 31.51 -9.81
N ASN A 45 -22.89 30.31 -9.51
CA ASN A 45 -23.05 29.80 -8.15
C ASN A 45 -21.77 29.20 -7.57
N VAL A 46 -20.67 29.13 -8.33
CA VAL A 46 -19.34 28.74 -7.85
C VAL A 46 -18.59 29.95 -7.31
N SER A 47 -17.97 29.82 -6.16
CA SER A 47 -17.16 30.82 -5.51
C SER A 47 -15.74 30.32 -5.24
N PHE A 48 -14.79 31.24 -5.21
CA PHE A 48 -13.39 30.97 -4.84
C PHE A 48 -13.00 31.75 -3.60
N LYS A 49 -12.47 31.04 -2.58
CA LYS A 49 -11.97 31.63 -1.34
C LYS A 49 -10.47 31.40 -1.24
N PRO A 50 -9.61 32.41 -1.47
CA PRO A 50 -8.16 32.24 -1.39
C PRO A 50 -7.69 31.94 0.04
N PHE A 51 -6.64 31.14 0.21
CA PHE A 51 -6.08 30.80 1.53
C PHE A 51 -5.73 32.07 2.34
N SER A 52 -5.24 33.10 1.69
CA SER A 52 -4.91 34.40 2.32
C SER A 52 -6.10 35.10 2.99
N SER A 53 -7.33 34.83 2.58
CA SER A 53 -8.53 35.43 3.20
C SER A 53 -8.93 34.70 4.48
N ILE A 54 -8.63 33.42 4.57
CA ILE A 54 -8.98 32.56 5.70
C ILE A 54 -8.01 32.76 6.87
N CYS A 55 -6.71 32.95 6.59
CA CYS A 55 -5.70 33.22 7.60
C CYS A 55 -5.85 34.56 8.35
N LYS A 56 -6.77 35.42 7.93
CA LYS A 56 -7.00 36.74 8.55
C LYS A 56 -8.10 36.75 9.60
N SER A 57 -8.87 35.68 9.75
CA SER A 57 -9.91 35.59 10.78
C SER A 57 -9.25 35.39 12.15
N SER A 58 -9.71 36.12 13.15
CA SER A 58 -9.12 36.22 14.51
C SER A 58 -9.25 34.98 15.38
N ASP A 59 -9.84 33.93 14.87
CA ASP A 59 -10.06 32.67 15.60
C ASP A 59 -8.88 31.72 15.35
N ALA A 60 -7.98 31.70 16.33
CA ALA A 60 -6.80 30.88 16.55
C ALA A 60 -6.08 30.35 15.26
N PRO A 61 -4.84 30.75 15.00
CA PRO A 61 -4.09 30.27 13.83
C PRO A 61 -3.87 28.76 13.98
N LEU A 62 -4.29 28.02 12.95
CA LEU A 62 -4.10 26.59 12.86
C LEU A 62 -2.61 26.24 12.79
N PRO A 63 -2.14 25.18 13.49
CA PRO A 63 -0.72 24.81 13.50
C PRO A 63 -0.11 24.63 12.11
N LEU A 64 -0.87 24.07 11.15
CA LEU A 64 -0.45 23.91 9.75
C LEU A 64 -0.22 25.28 9.07
N PHE A 65 -1.09 26.26 9.30
CA PHE A 65 -0.97 27.61 8.73
C PHE A 65 0.11 28.45 9.42
N GLN A 66 0.50 28.15 10.66
CA GLN A 66 1.67 28.78 11.31
C GLN A 66 2.98 28.36 10.66
N ARG A 67 3.13 27.08 10.27
CA ARG A 67 4.28 26.61 9.50
C ARG A 67 4.32 27.20 8.08
N VAL A 68 3.16 27.44 7.51
CA VAL A 68 2.93 27.96 6.16
C VAL A 68 3.12 29.48 6.06
N GLN A 69 3.12 30.23 7.16
CA GLN A 69 3.37 31.67 7.14
C GLN A 69 4.79 32.07 6.65
N SER A 70 5.71 31.12 6.60
CA SER A 70 7.06 31.33 6.05
C SER A 70 7.21 30.99 4.56
N THR A 71 6.20 30.38 3.93
CA THR A 71 6.19 30.00 2.51
C THR A 71 4.92 30.50 1.84
N SER A 72 5.03 31.07 0.65
CA SER A 72 3.92 31.63 -0.13
C SER A 72 3.00 30.53 -0.65
N PHE A 73 2.02 30.10 0.14
CA PHE A 73 0.99 29.16 -0.33
C PHE A 73 0.07 29.85 -1.32
N ASN A 74 0.07 29.28 -2.52
CA ASN A 74 -0.72 29.77 -3.63
C ASN A 74 -1.88 28.82 -3.87
N GLY A 75 -3.10 29.25 -3.59
CA GLY A 75 -4.29 28.41 -3.71
C GLY A 75 -5.48 28.95 -2.93
N GLY A 76 -6.52 28.14 -2.86
CA GLY A 76 -7.77 28.45 -2.15
C GLY A 76 -8.80 27.34 -2.32
N PHE A 77 -10.01 27.61 -1.89
CA PHE A 77 -11.15 26.69 -1.95
C PHE A 77 -12.15 27.14 -3.03
N LEU A 78 -12.55 26.18 -3.88
CA LEU A 78 -13.71 26.28 -4.73
C LEU A 78 -14.91 25.68 -4.01
N GLY A 79 -15.98 26.45 -3.86
CA GLY A 79 -17.24 25.99 -3.30
C GLY A 79 -18.40 26.40 -4.19
N PHE A 80 -19.60 25.93 -3.87
CA PHE A 80 -20.80 26.27 -4.61
C PHE A 80 -22.02 26.37 -3.70
N ASN A 81 -23.01 27.14 -4.15
CA ASN A 81 -24.32 27.25 -3.52
C ASN A 81 -25.39 26.96 -4.55
N LYS A 82 -26.35 26.10 -4.22
CA LYS A 82 -27.53 25.81 -5.03
C LYS A 82 -28.75 26.50 -4.42
N GLU A 83 -29.57 27.15 -5.23
CA GLU A 83 -30.85 27.70 -4.82
C GLU A 83 -31.97 26.64 -4.76
N GLU A 84 -31.60 25.37 -4.82
CA GLU A 84 -32.52 24.24 -4.76
C GLU A 84 -32.78 23.80 -3.31
N GLU A 85 -33.79 22.97 -3.10
CA GLU A 85 -34.08 22.35 -1.81
C GLU A 85 -32.87 21.55 -1.27
N PRO A 86 -32.60 21.60 0.02
CA PRO A 86 -31.48 20.86 0.61
C PRO A 86 -31.51 19.37 0.31
N SER A 87 -30.38 18.80 -0.09
CA SER A 87 -30.22 17.40 -0.47
C SER A 87 -29.07 16.74 0.30
N ASP A 88 -29.14 15.43 0.49
CA ASP A 88 -28.07 14.58 1.01
C ASP A 88 -26.96 14.32 -0.01
N ARG A 89 -27.23 14.64 -1.30
CA ARG A 89 -26.27 14.58 -2.39
C ARG A 89 -26.37 15.80 -3.28
N LEU A 90 -25.26 16.49 -3.46
CA LEU A 90 -25.14 17.70 -4.26
C LEU A 90 -24.22 17.44 -5.45
N MET A 91 -24.70 17.72 -6.65
CA MET A 91 -23.90 17.68 -7.89
C MET A 91 -23.82 19.09 -8.47
N ASN A 92 -22.60 19.58 -8.79
CA ASN A 92 -22.42 20.88 -9.40
C ASN A 92 -21.27 20.86 -10.42
N SER A 93 -21.38 21.63 -11.50
CA SER A 93 -20.26 21.88 -12.39
C SER A 93 -19.28 22.87 -11.75
N LEU A 94 -17.99 22.61 -11.85
CA LEU A 94 -16.93 23.57 -11.52
C LEU A 94 -16.45 24.35 -12.75
N GLY A 95 -16.96 24.02 -13.95
CA GLY A 95 -16.54 24.58 -15.22
C GLY A 95 -16.01 23.51 -16.17
N LYS A 96 -15.53 23.92 -17.33
CA LYS A 96 -15.00 23.06 -18.40
C LYS A 96 -13.50 23.19 -18.50
N PHE A 97 -12.83 22.10 -18.81
CA PHE A 97 -11.47 22.10 -19.35
C PHE A 97 -11.34 21.11 -20.49
N ASN A 98 -10.56 21.47 -21.51
CA ASN A 98 -10.26 20.66 -22.68
C ASN A 98 -8.86 21.02 -23.22
N GLY A 99 -8.16 20.04 -23.75
CA GLY A 99 -6.81 20.21 -24.30
C GLY A 99 -5.72 20.45 -23.24
N ARG A 100 -5.96 20.09 -21.98
CA ARG A 100 -5.00 20.18 -20.88
C ARG A 100 -4.77 18.81 -20.26
N ASP A 101 -3.56 18.30 -20.38
CA ASP A 101 -3.21 16.99 -19.86
C ASP A 101 -3.39 16.93 -18.34
N PHE A 102 -3.96 15.84 -17.86
CA PHE A 102 -4.12 15.58 -16.45
C PHE A 102 -3.70 14.16 -16.05
N LEU A 103 -3.25 14.03 -14.80
CA LEU A 103 -3.20 12.80 -14.04
C LEU A 103 -4.26 12.85 -12.95
N SER A 104 -5.01 11.77 -12.77
CA SER A 104 -5.95 11.63 -11.66
C SER A 104 -5.80 10.28 -10.98
N ILE A 105 -6.30 10.20 -9.75
CA ILE A 105 -6.55 8.95 -9.03
C ILE A 105 -8.05 8.82 -8.84
N PHE A 106 -8.62 7.67 -9.19
CA PHE A 106 -10.04 7.40 -9.04
C PHE A 106 -10.27 6.03 -8.38
N ARG A 107 -11.43 5.85 -7.75
CA ARG A 107 -11.83 4.57 -7.13
C ARG A 107 -12.37 3.64 -8.20
N PHE A 108 -11.60 2.64 -8.61
CA PHE A 108 -12.08 1.62 -9.55
C PHE A 108 -12.83 0.48 -8.87
N LYS A 109 -12.53 0.24 -7.58
CA LYS A 109 -13.34 -0.53 -6.63
C LYS A 109 -13.76 0.39 -5.48
N THR A 110 -14.73 -0.01 -4.69
CA THR A 110 -15.18 0.80 -3.55
C THR A 110 -14.06 1.14 -2.56
N TRP A 111 -13.05 0.30 -2.42
CA TRP A 111 -11.92 0.47 -1.46
C TRP A 111 -10.54 0.60 -2.10
N TRP A 112 -10.43 0.47 -3.45
CA TRP A 112 -9.16 0.58 -4.15
C TRP A 112 -9.18 1.66 -5.22
N SER A 113 -8.07 2.34 -5.35
CA SER A 113 -7.88 3.43 -6.32
C SER A 113 -6.75 3.13 -7.29
N THR A 114 -6.83 3.74 -8.47
CA THR A 114 -5.79 3.63 -9.51
C THR A 114 -5.65 4.94 -10.28
N GLN A 115 -4.56 5.07 -11.02
CA GLN A 115 -4.30 6.22 -11.87
C GLN A 115 -5.18 6.22 -13.12
N TRP A 116 -5.47 7.42 -13.62
CA TRP A 116 -6.05 7.67 -14.92
C TRP A 116 -5.50 8.96 -15.53
N VAL A 117 -5.38 9.01 -16.85
CA VAL A 117 -4.92 10.18 -17.59
C VAL A 117 -5.88 10.55 -18.68
N GLY A 118 -5.92 11.82 -19.06
CA GLY A 118 -6.78 12.37 -20.10
C GLY A 118 -6.42 13.83 -20.33
N ASN A 119 -7.25 14.53 -21.10
CA ASN A 119 -7.03 15.94 -21.40
C ASN A 119 -8.29 16.79 -21.40
N SER A 120 -9.42 16.25 -20.95
CA SER A 120 -10.70 16.96 -20.82
C SER A 120 -11.49 16.55 -19.58
N GLY A 121 -12.46 17.35 -19.18
CA GLY A 121 -13.36 17.03 -18.08
C GLY A 121 -14.18 15.76 -18.30
N SER A 122 -14.50 15.44 -19.56
CA SER A 122 -15.23 14.23 -19.95
C SER A 122 -14.39 12.94 -19.85
N ASP A 123 -13.06 13.05 -19.84
CA ASP A 123 -12.16 11.90 -19.73
C ASP A 123 -12.02 11.37 -18.30
N LEU A 124 -12.44 12.15 -17.30
CA LEU A 124 -12.36 11.72 -15.91
C LEU A 124 -13.17 10.44 -15.66
N GLN A 125 -12.77 9.70 -14.64
CA GLN A 125 -13.57 8.59 -14.12
C GLN A 125 -14.43 9.04 -12.95
N MET A 126 -15.54 8.34 -12.69
CA MET A 126 -16.35 8.58 -11.49
C MET A 126 -15.52 8.33 -10.24
N GLU A 127 -15.88 9.00 -9.15
CA GLU A 127 -15.16 8.88 -7.86
C GLU A 127 -13.67 9.24 -7.94
N THR A 128 -13.32 10.22 -8.80
CA THR A 128 -11.97 10.78 -8.87
C THR A 128 -11.65 11.51 -7.56
N GLN A 129 -10.55 11.10 -6.93
CA GLN A 129 -10.12 11.54 -5.60
C GLN A 129 -9.25 12.80 -5.67
N TRP A 130 -8.55 13.02 -6.77
CA TRP A 130 -7.83 14.24 -7.09
C TRP A 130 -7.42 14.28 -8.56
N VAL A 131 -7.15 15.49 -9.04
CA VAL A 131 -6.66 15.76 -10.40
C VAL A 131 -5.46 16.67 -10.36
N LEU A 132 -4.37 16.28 -11.00
CA LEU A 132 -3.18 17.07 -11.24
C LEU A 132 -3.18 17.52 -12.70
N LEU A 133 -3.32 18.84 -12.92
CA LEU A 133 -3.29 19.44 -14.26
C LEU A 133 -1.85 19.86 -14.61
N ASP A 134 -1.41 19.56 -15.83
CA ASP A 134 -0.20 20.16 -16.39
C ASP A 134 -0.47 21.56 -16.91
N VAL A 135 0.31 22.55 -16.48
CA VAL A 135 0.19 23.96 -16.88
C VAL A 135 1.54 24.46 -17.39
N PRO A 136 1.95 24.01 -18.58
CA PRO A 136 3.27 24.28 -19.13
C PRO A 136 3.51 25.76 -19.41
N GLU A 137 2.46 26.57 -19.63
CA GLU A 137 2.55 28.01 -19.85
C GLU A 137 3.19 28.76 -18.68
N ILE A 138 3.04 28.23 -17.47
CA ILE A 138 3.63 28.77 -16.23
C ILE A 138 4.64 27.83 -15.59
N ARG A 139 4.99 26.74 -16.28
CA ARG A 139 5.91 25.68 -15.82
C ARG A 139 5.55 25.13 -14.43
N SER A 140 4.28 24.83 -14.23
CA SER A 140 3.74 24.40 -12.93
C SER A 140 2.65 23.37 -13.11
N TYR A 141 2.37 22.63 -12.02
CA TYR A 141 1.20 21.77 -11.91
C TYR A 141 0.15 22.43 -11.02
N VAL A 142 -1.12 22.11 -11.24
CA VAL A 142 -2.23 22.54 -10.38
C VAL A 142 -2.97 21.30 -9.87
N LEU A 143 -3.03 21.15 -8.56
CA LEU A 143 -3.76 20.06 -7.89
C LEU A 143 -5.17 20.54 -7.53
N ILE A 144 -6.17 19.78 -7.98
CA ILE A 144 -7.56 19.91 -7.56
C ILE A 144 -7.88 18.73 -6.66
N LEU A 145 -8.14 19.00 -5.39
CA LEU A 145 -8.33 18.01 -4.35
C LEU A 145 -9.69 18.17 -3.68
N PRO A 146 -10.63 17.24 -3.88
CA PRO A 146 -11.88 17.19 -3.12
C PRO A 146 -11.62 17.08 -1.62
N THR A 147 -12.42 17.79 -0.83
CA THR A 147 -12.28 17.86 0.62
C THR A 147 -13.57 17.46 1.33
N ILE A 148 -13.56 17.55 2.66
CA ILE A 148 -14.75 17.40 3.50
C ILE A 148 -15.28 18.77 3.86
N GLU A 149 -16.61 18.96 3.87
CA GLU A 149 -17.30 20.11 4.41
C GLU A 149 -18.38 19.68 5.39
N GLY A 150 -18.21 20.01 6.66
CA GLY A 150 -19.13 19.60 7.70
C GLY A 150 -19.33 18.07 7.78
N LYS A 151 -20.50 17.60 7.36
CA LYS A 151 -20.85 16.16 7.31
C LYS A 151 -20.80 15.57 5.90
N PHE A 152 -20.33 16.35 4.91
CA PHE A 152 -20.27 15.94 3.50
C PHE A 152 -18.84 15.63 3.09
N ARG A 153 -18.66 14.51 2.42
CA ARG A 153 -17.47 14.21 1.64
C ARG A 153 -17.63 14.71 0.23
N SER A 154 -16.57 14.83 -0.55
CA SER A 154 -16.67 15.11 -1.97
C SER A 154 -15.73 14.27 -2.84
N ALA A 155 -16.11 14.13 -4.11
CA ALA A 155 -15.31 13.51 -5.17
C ALA A 155 -15.55 14.27 -6.49
N LEU A 156 -14.61 14.16 -7.43
CA LEU A 156 -14.78 14.70 -8.77
C LEU A 156 -15.37 13.63 -9.69
N HIS A 157 -16.22 14.09 -10.62
CA HIS A 157 -16.89 13.24 -11.58
C HIS A 157 -16.74 13.81 -13.00
N PRO A 158 -16.81 12.99 -14.06
CA PRO A 158 -16.91 13.46 -15.42
C PRO A 158 -18.27 14.15 -15.63
N GLY A 159 -18.29 15.22 -16.41
CA GLY A 159 -19.50 15.83 -16.91
C GLY A 159 -19.63 15.65 -18.41
N THR A 160 -20.80 15.97 -18.96
CA THR A 160 -20.96 16.09 -20.40
C THR A 160 -20.26 17.35 -20.89
N ASP A 161 -19.84 17.36 -22.18
CA ASP A 161 -19.32 18.56 -22.84
C ASP A 161 -18.11 19.16 -22.06
N ASP A 162 -17.16 18.31 -21.67
CA ASP A 162 -15.90 18.64 -21.00
C ASP A 162 -16.03 19.32 -19.61
N HIS A 163 -17.22 19.24 -18.99
CA HIS A 163 -17.42 19.74 -17.63
C HIS A 163 -16.71 18.88 -16.59
N LEU A 164 -16.08 19.54 -15.64
CA LEU A 164 -15.61 18.96 -14.39
C LEU A 164 -16.74 19.09 -13.35
N MET A 165 -17.26 17.98 -12.88
CA MET A 165 -18.30 17.96 -11.85
C MET A 165 -17.71 17.68 -10.48
N ILE A 166 -18.30 18.25 -9.44
CA ILE A 166 -18.09 17.84 -8.05
C ILE A 166 -19.37 17.20 -7.53
N CYS A 167 -19.20 16.07 -6.84
CA CYS A 167 -20.23 15.39 -6.09
C CYS A 167 -19.93 15.52 -4.61
N ALA A 168 -20.83 16.10 -3.83
CA ALA A 168 -20.75 16.14 -2.38
C ALA A 168 -21.92 15.37 -1.78
N GLU A 169 -21.64 14.47 -0.81
CA GLU A 169 -22.67 13.61 -0.21
C GLU A 169 -22.39 13.31 1.26
N SER A 170 -23.47 13.24 2.06
CA SER A 170 -23.41 12.96 3.49
C SER A 170 -23.44 11.45 3.81
N GLY A 171 -24.05 10.65 2.92
CA GLY A 171 -24.34 9.24 3.16
C GLY A 171 -25.53 9.01 4.08
N SER A 172 -26.39 10.02 4.30
CA SER A 172 -27.63 9.89 5.09
C SER A 172 -28.70 10.84 4.56
N THR A 173 -29.89 10.32 4.27
CA THR A 173 -31.06 11.11 3.82
C THR A 173 -31.55 12.10 4.88
N GLN A 174 -31.11 11.95 6.12
CA GLN A 174 -31.42 12.86 7.22
C GLN A 174 -30.46 14.05 7.31
N VAL A 175 -29.31 13.99 6.61
CA VAL A 175 -28.29 15.02 6.63
C VAL A 175 -28.26 15.71 5.29
N LYS A 176 -28.84 16.88 5.20
CA LYS A 176 -29.06 17.64 3.95
C LYS A 176 -28.39 19.00 4.00
N ALA A 177 -27.94 19.48 2.83
CA ALA A 177 -27.44 20.82 2.63
C ALA A 177 -27.84 21.34 1.25
N SER A 178 -27.74 22.66 1.04
CA SER A 178 -27.89 23.33 -0.25
C SER A 178 -26.59 23.93 -0.78
N SER A 179 -25.51 23.88 0.03
CA SER A 179 -24.20 24.42 -0.34
C SER A 179 -23.07 23.51 0.11
N PHE A 180 -21.95 23.66 -0.59
CA PHE A 180 -20.66 23.08 -0.24
C PHE A 180 -19.61 24.19 -0.37
N ASP A 181 -19.22 24.76 0.75
CA ASP A 181 -18.38 25.97 0.79
C ASP A 181 -16.88 25.69 0.69
N ALA A 182 -16.49 24.44 0.72
CA ALA A 182 -15.10 23.97 0.68
C ALA A 182 -14.18 24.52 1.78
N ILE A 183 -14.73 24.88 2.94
CA ILE A 183 -13.98 25.40 4.11
C ILE A 183 -13.50 24.25 5.00
N ALA A 184 -14.05 23.06 4.83
CA ALA A 184 -13.86 21.92 5.73
C ALA A 184 -12.43 21.41 5.79
N TYR A 185 -11.60 21.63 4.76
CA TYR A 185 -10.18 21.29 4.86
C TYR A 185 -9.53 21.92 6.10
N VAL A 186 -9.82 23.20 6.34
CA VAL A 186 -9.37 23.91 7.56
C VAL A 186 -9.93 23.24 8.80
N HIS A 187 -11.17 22.79 8.76
CA HIS A 187 -11.84 22.15 9.88
C HIS A 187 -11.28 20.74 10.18
N VAL A 188 -11.02 19.94 9.15
CA VAL A 188 -10.41 18.60 9.28
C VAL A 188 -9.00 18.69 9.87
N VAL A 189 -8.18 19.62 9.40
CA VAL A 189 -6.85 19.88 9.97
C VAL A 189 -6.94 20.41 11.41
N HIS A 190 -7.92 21.26 11.69
CA HIS A 190 -8.14 21.79 13.03
C HIS A 190 -8.56 20.70 14.03
N LEU A 191 -9.28 19.69 13.60
CA LEU A 191 -9.72 18.57 14.46
C LEU A 191 -8.61 17.53 14.72
N ASN A 192 -7.40 17.69 14.15
CA ASN A 192 -6.29 16.75 14.32
C ASN A 192 -6.66 15.30 13.96
N THR A 193 -7.39 15.09 12.87
CA THR A 193 -7.84 13.76 12.45
C THR A 193 -6.81 13.02 11.61
N PHE A 194 -5.78 13.71 11.11
CA PHE A 194 -4.63 13.12 10.43
C PHE A 194 -3.35 13.90 10.73
N LYS A 195 -2.21 13.28 10.46
CA LYS A 195 -0.87 13.86 10.51
C LYS A 195 -0.12 13.52 9.22
N LEU A 196 0.83 14.37 8.84
CA LEU A 196 1.75 14.04 7.75
C LEU A 196 2.69 12.91 8.17
N LEU A 197 3.25 12.16 7.21
CA LEU A 197 4.15 11.06 7.50
C LEU A 197 5.35 11.50 8.34
N GLU A 198 5.93 12.67 8.05
CA GLU A 198 7.06 13.26 8.80
C GLU A 198 6.74 13.58 10.26
N GLU A 199 5.47 13.69 10.63
CA GLU A 199 4.98 13.97 11.99
C GLU A 199 4.70 12.70 12.79
N LYS A 200 4.89 11.52 12.20
CA LYS A 200 4.60 10.21 12.78
C LYS A 200 5.86 9.41 13.06
N SER A 201 5.77 8.53 14.04
CA SER A 201 6.82 7.53 14.25
C SER A 201 6.76 6.45 13.18
N ALA A 202 7.93 6.01 12.72
CA ALA A 202 8.01 4.90 11.79
C ALA A 202 7.48 3.60 12.42
N PRO A 203 6.71 2.79 11.68
CA PRO A 203 6.27 1.48 12.17
C PRO A 203 7.48 0.55 12.35
N PRO A 204 7.45 -0.35 13.37
CA PRO A 204 8.59 -1.20 13.70
C PRO A 204 8.93 -2.25 12.63
N ILE A 205 8.04 -2.47 11.66
CA ILE A 205 8.18 -3.49 10.61
C ILE A 205 8.75 -2.95 9.29
N VAL A 206 8.97 -1.64 9.17
CA VAL A 206 9.25 -0.98 7.89
C VAL A 206 10.59 -1.37 7.25
N ASP A 207 11.56 -1.83 8.05
CA ASP A 207 12.89 -2.28 7.63
C ASP A 207 13.11 -3.79 7.81
N LYS A 208 12.00 -4.54 7.94
CA LYS A 208 12.00 -5.97 8.24
C LYS A 208 11.40 -6.79 7.11
N PHE A 209 11.87 -8.04 7.01
CA PHE A 209 11.22 -9.06 6.22
C PHE A 209 10.13 -9.76 7.03
N GLY A 210 9.00 -10.06 6.36
CA GLY A 210 7.85 -10.71 6.98
C GLY A 210 7.20 -11.80 6.15
N TRP A 211 6.27 -12.50 6.79
CA TRP A 211 5.41 -13.50 6.17
C TRP A 211 3.95 -13.27 6.57
N CYS A 212 3.05 -13.28 5.57
CA CYS A 212 1.60 -13.21 5.75
C CYS A 212 0.98 -14.57 5.42
N THR A 213 0.09 -15.04 6.27
CA THR A 213 -0.51 -16.37 6.12
C THR A 213 -1.64 -16.46 5.09
N TRP A 214 -2.04 -15.34 4.46
CA TRP A 214 -3.26 -15.30 3.64
C TRP A 214 -3.24 -16.34 2.52
N ASP A 215 -2.38 -16.19 1.52
CA ASP A 215 -2.33 -17.11 0.37
C ASP A 215 -1.89 -18.53 0.74
N ALA A 216 -1.23 -18.71 1.89
CA ALA A 216 -0.82 -20.02 2.39
C ALA A 216 -2.00 -20.86 2.91
N PHE A 217 -3.00 -20.22 3.54
CA PHE A 217 -4.04 -20.96 4.28
C PHE A 217 -5.46 -20.42 4.07
N TYR A 218 -5.64 -19.15 3.73
CA TYR A 218 -6.90 -18.44 3.91
C TYR A 218 -7.49 -18.74 5.31
N LEU A 219 -8.79 -18.93 5.44
CA LEU A 219 -9.43 -19.21 6.73
C LEU A 219 -9.06 -20.58 7.34
N SER A 220 -8.32 -21.41 6.62
CA SER A 220 -7.86 -22.70 7.17
C SER A 220 -6.62 -22.58 8.07
N VAL A 221 -6.10 -21.39 8.31
CA VAL A 221 -4.94 -21.12 9.16
C VAL A 221 -5.07 -21.75 10.55
N GLU A 222 -4.00 -22.40 11.02
CA GLU A 222 -3.93 -23.05 12.33
C GLU A 222 -2.50 -23.05 12.89
N PRO A 223 -2.31 -23.22 14.22
CA PRO A 223 -1.00 -23.10 14.87
C PRO A 223 0.11 -23.95 14.27
N ALA A 224 -0.16 -25.23 13.94
CA ALA A 224 0.86 -26.13 13.40
C ALA A 224 1.35 -25.71 12.02
N GLY A 225 0.43 -25.22 11.16
CA GLY A 225 0.78 -24.70 9.84
C GLY A 225 1.60 -23.42 9.94
N VAL A 226 1.21 -22.49 10.80
CA VAL A 226 1.96 -21.24 11.05
C VAL A 226 3.36 -21.54 11.56
N TRP A 227 3.48 -22.43 12.54
CA TRP A 227 4.77 -22.87 13.07
C TRP A 227 5.70 -23.43 11.98
N LEU A 228 5.15 -24.32 11.15
CA LEU A 228 5.93 -24.96 10.08
C LEU A 228 6.40 -23.95 9.06
N GLY A 229 5.55 -22.96 8.68
CA GLY A 229 5.94 -21.90 7.74
C GLY A 229 7.10 -21.06 8.26
N VAL A 230 7.06 -20.59 9.51
CA VAL A 230 8.18 -19.86 10.11
C VAL A 230 9.44 -20.71 10.18
N LYS A 231 9.27 -22.02 10.47
CA LYS A 231 10.39 -22.97 10.49
C LYS A 231 11.04 -23.14 9.12
N GLU A 232 10.24 -23.30 8.04
CA GLU A 232 10.76 -23.44 6.68
C GLU A 232 11.59 -22.23 6.25
N PHE A 233 11.12 -21.00 6.52
CA PHE A 233 11.90 -19.79 6.28
C PHE A 233 13.20 -19.75 7.08
N THR A 234 13.14 -20.12 8.35
CA THR A 234 14.33 -20.13 9.23
C THR A 234 15.36 -21.18 8.77
N ASP A 235 14.90 -22.36 8.41
CA ASP A 235 15.75 -23.44 7.89
C ASP A 235 16.37 -23.06 6.53
N GLY A 236 15.66 -22.26 5.72
CA GLY A 236 16.13 -21.70 4.44
C GLY A 236 17.07 -20.51 4.57
N GLY A 237 17.36 -20.07 5.80
CA GLY A 237 18.31 -18.96 6.06
C GLY A 237 17.72 -17.57 5.87
N VAL A 238 16.41 -17.43 5.74
CA VAL A 238 15.68 -16.16 5.58
C VAL A 238 14.62 -16.06 6.68
N SER A 239 15.02 -15.68 7.90
CA SER A 239 14.10 -15.66 9.04
C SER A 239 13.18 -14.43 9.03
N PRO A 240 11.85 -14.60 9.07
CA PRO A 240 10.94 -13.46 9.21
C PRO A 240 11.14 -12.75 10.55
N ARG A 241 11.21 -11.43 10.53
CA ARG A 241 11.24 -10.58 11.73
C ARG A 241 9.84 -10.19 12.17
N PHE A 242 8.87 -10.21 11.26
CA PHE A 242 7.46 -10.08 11.61
C PHE A 242 6.62 -11.08 10.82
N MET A 243 5.43 -11.34 11.32
CA MET A 243 4.44 -12.13 10.62
C MET A 243 3.03 -11.56 10.81
N ILE A 244 2.17 -11.86 9.86
CA ILE A 244 0.74 -11.53 9.90
C ILE A 244 -0.04 -12.83 9.86
N ILE A 245 -0.74 -13.15 10.96
CA ILE A 245 -1.78 -14.17 10.94
C ILE A 245 -3.03 -13.50 10.36
N ASP A 246 -3.30 -13.76 9.10
CA ASP A 246 -4.39 -13.12 8.36
C ASP A 246 -5.76 -13.70 8.74
N ASP A 247 -6.85 -13.37 8.02
CA ASP A 247 -8.21 -13.83 8.34
C ASP A 247 -8.28 -15.36 8.54
N GLY A 248 -9.06 -15.81 9.54
CA GLY A 248 -9.27 -17.22 9.88
C GLY A 248 -8.87 -17.60 11.30
N TRP A 249 -8.28 -16.69 12.09
CA TRP A 249 -7.95 -16.92 13.50
C TRP A 249 -9.07 -16.54 14.47
N GLN A 250 -10.02 -15.70 14.03
CA GLN A 250 -11.08 -15.10 14.86
C GLN A 250 -12.22 -16.09 15.16
N SER A 251 -12.90 -15.87 16.30
CA SER A 251 -14.16 -16.54 16.65
C SER A 251 -15.32 -15.93 15.86
N ILE A 252 -15.61 -16.48 14.71
CA ILE A 252 -16.71 -16.04 13.81
C ILE A 252 -17.75 -17.12 13.62
N ASN A 253 -18.98 -16.70 13.32
CA ASN A 253 -20.06 -17.61 12.91
C ASN A 253 -21.05 -16.94 11.96
N LEU A 254 -21.93 -17.78 11.37
CA LEU A 254 -23.01 -17.37 10.49
C LEU A 254 -24.32 -17.19 11.28
N ASP A 255 -25.18 -16.28 10.83
CA ASP A 255 -26.47 -16.00 11.50
C ASP A 255 -27.37 -17.24 11.61
N SER A 256 -27.23 -18.20 10.69
CA SER A 256 -27.98 -19.48 10.70
C SER A 256 -27.44 -20.51 11.70
N GLN A 257 -26.30 -20.24 12.36
CA GLN A 257 -25.61 -21.16 13.27
C GLN A 257 -25.80 -20.77 14.75
N ASP A 258 -25.39 -21.68 15.64
CA ASP A 258 -25.38 -21.44 17.08
C ASP A 258 -24.57 -20.16 17.39
N PRO A 259 -25.16 -19.16 18.07
CA PRO A 259 -24.51 -17.87 18.30
C PRO A 259 -23.23 -17.95 19.14
N HIS A 260 -22.97 -19.04 19.83
CA HIS A 260 -21.82 -19.20 20.73
C HIS A 260 -20.77 -20.21 20.26
N LYS A 261 -20.94 -20.74 19.04
CA LYS A 261 -19.98 -21.69 18.45
C LYS A 261 -19.34 -21.12 17.19
N ASP A 262 -18.07 -21.42 17.02
CA ASP A 262 -17.33 -21.03 15.81
C ASP A 262 -17.89 -21.74 14.57
N ALA A 263 -17.92 -21.01 13.46
CA ALA A 263 -18.27 -21.59 12.17
C ALA A 263 -17.23 -22.64 11.76
N LYS A 264 -17.73 -23.75 11.22
CA LYS A 264 -16.87 -24.82 10.69
C LYS A 264 -16.76 -24.72 9.16
N ASN A 265 -15.66 -25.26 8.63
CA ASN A 265 -15.48 -25.51 7.20
C ASN A 265 -15.43 -24.26 6.30
N LEU A 266 -15.14 -23.09 6.87
CA LEU A 266 -14.88 -21.89 6.07
C LEU A 266 -13.44 -21.91 5.56
N VAL A 267 -13.24 -21.63 4.27
CA VAL A 267 -11.92 -21.53 3.63
C VAL A 267 -11.78 -20.22 2.88
N LEU A 268 -12.68 -19.96 1.93
CA LEU A 268 -12.72 -18.78 1.06
C LEU A 268 -14.13 -18.71 0.44
N GLY A 269 -14.48 -17.57 -0.10
CA GLY A 269 -15.71 -17.33 -0.87
C GLY A 269 -16.73 -16.49 -0.12
N GLY A 270 -17.85 -16.18 -0.77
CA GLY A 270 -18.81 -15.18 -0.30
C GLY A 270 -19.41 -15.47 1.08
N THR A 271 -19.47 -16.71 1.53
CA THR A 271 -20.06 -17.07 2.83
C THR A 271 -19.29 -16.47 4.00
N GLN A 272 -17.95 -16.42 3.96
CA GLN A 272 -17.15 -15.80 5.03
C GLN A 272 -17.44 -14.31 5.19
N MET A 273 -17.79 -13.62 4.10
CA MET A 273 -18.05 -12.18 4.08
C MET A 273 -19.35 -11.80 4.81
N THR A 274 -20.17 -12.78 5.14
CA THR A 274 -21.36 -12.59 5.99
C THR A 274 -21.15 -13.07 7.44
N ALA A 275 -19.99 -13.67 7.75
CA ALA A 275 -19.69 -14.16 9.10
C ALA A 275 -19.43 -13.00 10.07
N ARG A 276 -19.94 -13.17 11.30
CA ARG A 276 -19.87 -12.16 12.36
C ARG A 276 -19.01 -12.62 13.52
N LEU A 277 -18.30 -11.69 14.10
CA LEU A 277 -17.51 -11.90 15.31
C LEU A 277 -18.46 -12.12 16.50
N HIS A 278 -18.34 -13.23 17.20
CA HIS A 278 -19.17 -13.51 18.38
C HIS A 278 -18.40 -13.49 19.72
N ARG A 279 -17.07 -13.45 19.65
CA ARG A 279 -16.15 -13.24 20.79
C ARG A 279 -14.94 -12.42 20.32
N PHE A 280 -14.35 -11.62 21.21
CA PHE A 280 -13.14 -10.85 20.94
C PHE A 280 -11.85 -11.65 21.21
N GLU A 281 -11.87 -12.92 20.90
CA GLU A 281 -10.79 -13.89 21.15
C GLU A 281 -10.58 -14.77 19.92
N GLU A 282 -9.58 -15.62 19.96
CA GLU A 282 -9.28 -16.59 18.91
C GLU A 282 -10.35 -17.67 18.79
N CYS A 283 -10.42 -18.26 17.60
CA CYS A 283 -11.26 -19.42 17.31
C CYS A 283 -10.74 -20.71 17.98
N ASP A 284 -11.57 -21.75 18.01
CA ASP A 284 -11.26 -23.01 18.67
C ASP A 284 -9.97 -23.69 18.18
N LYS A 285 -9.58 -23.49 16.92
CA LYS A 285 -8.30 -23.99 16.38
C LYS A 285 -7.09 -23.49 17.15
N PHE A 286 -7.07 -22.20 17.47
CA PHE A 286 -6.02 -21.56 18.25
C PHE A 286 -6.25 -21.73 19.75
N ARG A 287 -7.49 -21.65 20.24
CA ARG A 287 -7.83 -21.81 21.65
C ARG A 287 -7.42 -23.17 22.22
N ASN A 288 -7.54 -24.22 21.43
CA ASN A 288 -7.19 -25.59 21.82
C ASN A 288 -5.67 -25.88 21.71
N TYR A 289 -4.86 -24.92 21.27
CA TYR A 289 -3.42 -25.09 21.23
C TYR A 289 -2.85 -25.31 22.61
N LYS A 290 -2.11 -26.40 22.82
CA LYS A 290 -1.41 -26.72 24.06
C LYS A 290 0.04 -26.24 23.99
N GLY A 291 0.42 -25.35 24.89
CA GLY A 291 1.78 -24.85 24.98
C GLY A 291 2.82 -25.95 25.11
N GLY A 292 3.94 -25.78 24.42
CA GLY A 292 5.04 -26.73 24.35
C GLY A 292 4.83 -27.87 23.35
N SER A 293 3.63 -28.04 22.77
CA SER A 293 3.35 -29.16 21.85
C SER A 293 4.17 -29.13 20.56
N LEU A 294 4.56 -27.96 20.09
CA LEU A 294 5.38 -27.74 18.90
C LEU A 294 6.89 -27.59 19.21
N LEU A 295 7.26 -27.41 20.48
CA LEU A 295 8.67 -27.26 20.89
C LEU A 295 9.41 -28.59 21.02
N GLY A 296 8.68 -29.71 21.09
CA GLY A 296 9.23 -31.03 21.27
C GLY A 296 10.00 -31.57 20.06
N PRO A 297 10.78 -32.65 20.23
CA PRO A 297 11.55 -33.27 19.13
C PRO A 297 10.65 -33.87 18.03
N ASN A 298 9.40 -34.19 18.34
CA ASN A 298 8.40 -34.75 17.43
C ASN A 298 7.12 -33.92 17.50
N PRO A 299 7.07 -32.75 16.86
CA PRO A 299 5.84 -31.97 16.80
C PRO A 299 4.74 -32.73 16.06
N PRO A 300 3.47 -32.47 16.34
CA PRO A 300 2.36 -33.07 15.59
C PRO A 300 2.55 -32.89 14.09
N PRO A 301 2.33 -33.93 13.26
CA PRO A 301 2.47 -33.83 11.82
C PRO A 301 1.44 -32.85 11.25
N PHE A 302 1.85 -32.04 10.30
CA PHE A 302 0.97 -31.13 9.53
C PHE A 302 0.95 -31.56 8.06
N ASP A 303 -0.23 -31.73 7.50
CA ASP A 303 -0.37 -32.04 6.08
C ASP A 303 -0.24 -30.77 5.24
N THR A 304 0.97 -30.50 4.74
CA THR A 304 1.30 -29.31 3.94
C THR A 304 0.54 -29.21 2.62
N LYS A 305 -0.05 -30.33 2.13
CA LYS A 305 -0.85 -30.35 0.88
C LYS A 305 -2.30 -29.96 1.13
N LYS A 306 -2.80 -30.14 2.36
CA LYS A 306 -4.20 -29.90 2.70
C LYS A 306 -4.62 -28.43 2.43
N PRO A 307 -3.90 -27.38 2.86
CA PRO A 307 -4.28 -26.00 2.55
C PRO A 307 -4.39 -25.73 1.05
N LYS A 308 -3.40 -26.10 0.25
CA LYS A 308 -3.43 -25.91 -1.22
C LYS A 308 -4.64 -26.57 -1.88
N VAL A 309 -5.01 -27.77 -1.44
CA VAL A 309 -6.16 -28.48 -1.98
C VAL A 309 -7.48 -27.83 -1.54
N LEU A 310 -7.59 -27.38 -0.29
CA LEU A 310 -8.76 -26.65 0.22
C LEU A 310 -8.95 -25.34 -0.55
N ILE A 311 -7.88 -24.55 -0.71
CA ILE A 311 -7.86 -23.29 -1.45
C ILE A 311 -8.30 -23.52 -2.91
N SER A 312 -7.70 -24.47 -3.61
CA SER A 312 -8.05 -24.78 -5.00
C SER A 312 -9.53 -25.14 -5.17
N LYS A 313 -10.11 -25.89 -4.22
CA LYS A 313 -11.55 -26.22 -4.26
C LYS A 313 -12.43 -25.01 -3.93
N ALA A 314 -12.04 -24.19 -2.98
CA ALA A 314 -12.78 -22.97 -2.64
C ALA A 314 -12.80 -21.99 -3.82
N ILE A 315 -11.67 -21.78 -4.49
CA ILE A 315 -11.58 -20.97 -5.71
C ILE A 315 -12.48 -21.52 -6.82
N ALA A 316 -12.52 -22.85 -7.02
CA ALA A 316 -13.40 -23.48 -8.01
C ALA A 316 -14.88 -23.22 -7.70
N ILE A 317 -15.29 -23.23 -6.42
CA ILE A 317 -16.64 -22.87 -5.99
C ILE A 317 -16.94 -21.42 -6.33
N GLU A 318 -16.04 -20.49 -5.97
CA GLU A 318 -16.21 -19.07 -6.22
C GLU A 318 -16.32 -18.77 -7.73
N GLN A 319 -15.49 -19.39 -8.55
CA GLN A 319 -15.56 -19.25 -10.01
C GLN A 319 -16.89 -19.77 -10.58
N ALA A 320 -17.40 -20.88 -10.04
CA ALA A 320 -18.71 -21.43 -10.44
C ALA A 320 -19.87 -20.49 -10.02
N GLU A 321 -19.81 -19.90 -8.82
CA GLU A 321 -20.77 -18.90 -8.34
C GLU A 321 -20.76 -17.65 -9.23
N LYS A 322 -19.57 -17.11 -9.53
CA LYS A 322 -19.42 -15.98 -10.47
C LYS A 322 -19.92 -16.29 -11.89
N ALA A 323 -19.72 -17.52 -12.37
CA ALA A 323 -20.24 -17.95 -13.67
C ALA A 323 -21.78 -17.98 -13.69
N ARG A 324 -22.41 -18.49 -12.62
CA ARG A 324 -23.86 -18.44 -12.43
C ARG A 324 -24.37 -17.00 -12.44
N ASP A 325 -23.74 -16.11 -11.67
CA ASP A 325 -24.17 -14.72 -11.53
C ASP A 325 -24.07 -13.96 -12.87
N ARG A 326 -23.02 -14.22 -13.66
CA ARG A 326 -22.91 -13.69 -15.04
C ARG A 326 -24.01 -14.24 -15.96
N ALA A 327 -24.37 -15.51 -15.83
CA ALA A 327 -25.47 -16.10 -16.59
C ALA A 327 -26.81 -15.43 -16.24
N VAL A 328 -27.07 -15.15 -14.96
CA VAL A 328 -28.25 -14.38 -14.51
C VAL A 328 -28.27 -12.98 -15.15
N GLN A 329 -27.16 -12.24 -15.09
CA GLN A 329 -27.03 -10.91 -15.68
C GLN A 329 -27.23 -10.93 -17.21
N SER A 330 -26.88 -12.05 -17.87
CA SER A 330 -27.09 -12.25 -19.31
C SER A 330 -28.50 -12.74 -19.67
N GLY A 331 -29.42 -12.82 -18.70
CA GLY A 331 -30.81 -13.21 -18.91
C GLY A 331 -31.07 -14.72 -19.02
N VAL A 332 -30.12 -15.57 -18.59
CA VAL A 332 -30.31 -17.02 -18.51
C VAL A 332 -31.30 -17.35 -17.38
N THR A 333 -32.40 -18.02 -17.71
CA THR A 333 -33.46 -18.35 -16.74
C THR A 333 -33.32 -19.74 -16.13
N ASP A 334 -32.68 -20.68 -16.82
CA ASP A 334 -32.37 -22.02 -16.28
C ASP A 334 -30.97 -22.07 -15.71
N LEU A 335 -30.85 -22.07 -14.41
CA LEU A 335 -29.59 -22.08 -13.67
C LEU A 335 -29.24 -23.44 -13.08
N SER A 336 -30.06 -24.47 -13.37
CA SER A 336 -29.97 -25.79 -12.71
C SER A 336 -28.60 -26.46 -12.87
N GLN A 337 -27.93 -26.29 -14.01
CA GLN A 337 -26.56 -26.81 -14.22
C GLN A 337 -25.53 -26.11 -13.33
N PHE A 338 -25.61 -24.81 -13.22
CA PHE A 338 -24.70 -24.04 -12.36
C PHE A 338 -24.89 -24.41 -10.88
N GLU A 339 -26.13 -24.48 -10.42
CA GLU A 339 -26.46 -24.81 -9.04
C GLU A 339 -26.03 -26.26 -8.70
N SER A 340 -26.23 -27.19 -9.59
CA SER A 340 -25.79 -28.58 -9.43
C SER A 340 -24.28 -28.71 -9.34
N GLU A 341 -23.54 -27.96 -10.15
CA GLU A 341 -22.07 -27.96 -10.10
C GLU A 341 -21.55 -27.29 -8.82
N ILE A 342 -22.10 -26.16 -8.41
CA ILE A 342 -21.75 -25.48 -7.14
C ILE A 342 -21.98 -26.41 -5.96
N GLU A 343 -23.15 -27.08 -5.90
CA GLU A 343 -23.46 -28.00 -4.82
C GLU A 343 -22.51 -29.22 -4.82
N ARG A 344 -22.19 -29.77 -6.00
CA ARG A 344 -21.22 -30.88 -6.14
C ARG A 344 -19.84 -30.48 -5.62
N LEU A 345 -19.38 -29.22 -5.91
CA LEU A 345 -18.10 -28.72 -5.45
C LEU A 345 -18.11 -28.50 -3.93
N LYS A 346 -19.19 -27.92 -3.37
CA LYS A 346 -19.38 -27.76 -1.93
C LYS A 346 -19.38 -29.10 -1.18
N GLN A 347 -20.04 -30.09 -1.69
CA GLN A 347 -20.03 -31.45 -1.10
C GLN A 347 -18.62 -32.06 -1.09
N LYS A 348 -17.83 -31.89 -2.16
CA LYS A 348 -16.44 -32.35 -2.20
C LYS A 348 -15.55 -31.63 -1.20
N LEU A 349 -15.74 -30.31 -1.01
CA LEU A 349 -15.01 -29.54 -0.02
C LEU A 349 -15.36 -30.01 1.40
N ASN A 350 -16.66 -30.19 1.71
CA ASN A 350 -17.14 -30.66 3.02
C ASN A 350 -16.61 -32.04 3.39
N GLN A 351 -16.54 -32.99 2.43
CA GLN A 351 -15.96 -34.31 2.66
C GLN A 351 -14.51 -34.26 3.16
N MET A 352 -13.75 -33.24 2.79
CA MET A 352 -12.35 -33.11 3.24
C MET A 352 -12.24 -32.69 4.72
N PHE A 353 -13.28 -32.08 5.27
CA PHE A 353 -13.32 -31.71 6.69
C PHE A 353 -13.82 -32.88 7.58
N CYS A 354 -14.67 -33.78 7.05
CA CYS A 354 -15.26 -34.88 7.82
C CYS A 354 -14.28 -36.02 8.21
N GLY A 355 -13.05 -35.99 7.67
CA GLY A 355 -12.07 -37.10 7.88
C GLY A 355 -11.27 -37.05 9.19
N ASN A 356 -11.33 -35.99 9.98
CA ASN A 356 -10.42 -35.74 11.11
C ASN A 356 -11.12 -35.30 12.41
N GLU A 357 -12.39 -35.57 12.62
CA GLU A 357 -13.01 -35.34 13.93
C GLU A 357 -12.58 -36.45 14.90
N VAL A 358 -11.41 -36.31 15.53
CA VAL A 358 -11.17 -36.91 16.85
C VAL A 358 -11.92 -36.00 17.83
N GLU A 359 -13.10 -36.44 18.25
CA GLU A 359 -13.78 -35.84 19.41
C GLU A 359 -12.85 -35.95 20.62
N VAL A 360 -12.07 -34.91 20.87
CA VAL A 360 -11.49 -34.71 22.21
C VAL A 360 -12.64 -34.29 23.10
N GLY A 361 -13.23 -35.25 23.80
CA GLY A 361 -14.29 -35.06 24.76
C GLY A 361 -13.88 -33.97 25.75
N CYS A 362 -14.53 -32.85 25.69
CA CYS A 362 -14.44 -31.80 26.70
C CYS A 362 -15.17 -32.29 27.95
N GLY A 363 -14.47 -33.01 28.83
CA GLY A 363 -14.88 -33.17 30.20
C GLY A 363 -14.83 -31.79 30.85
N SER A 364 -16.02 -31.36 31.31
CA SER A 364 -16.21 -30.21 32.17
C SER A 364 -15.12 -30.10 33.25
N CYS A 365 -14.19 -29.17 33.09
CA CYS A 365 -13.30 -28.69 34.13
C CYS A 365 -12.99 -27.22 33.92
N CYS A 366 -13.89 -26.36 34.34
CA CYS A 366 -13.62 -24.95 34.50
C CYS A 366 -12.51 -24.72 35.55
N CYS A 367 -11.61 -23.79 35.19
CA CYS A 367 -10.74 -23.05 36.11
C CYS A 367 -9.50 -23.79 36.66
N LYS A 368 -8.44 -23.98 35.83
CA LYS A 368 -7.06 -23.96 36.35
C LYS A 368 -5.94 -24.01 35.29
N ALA A 369 -6.21 -23.89 33.98
CA ALA A 369 -5.22 -24.15 32.94
C ALA A 369 -4.96 -22.98 31.96
N GLU A 370 -5.42 -21.77 32.23
CA GLU A 370 -5.37 -20.65 31.26
C GLU A 370 -3.95 -20.20 30.84
N ALA A 371 -2.92 -20.50 31.64
CA ALA A 371 -1.57 -20.05 31.35
C ALA A 371 -0.83 -20.85 30.25
N ASN A 372 -1.32 -22.04 29.86
CA ASN A 372 -0.63 -22.95 28.96
C ASN A 372 -1.44 -23.41 27.74
N TYR A 373 -2.46 -22.65 27.38
CA TYR A 373 -3.31 -22.93 26.24
C TYR A 373 -3.59 -21.63 25.43
N GLY A 374 -4.06 -21.79 24.19
CA GLY A 374 -4.57 -20.73 23.37
C GLY A 374 -3.51 -19.89 22.67
N MET A 375 -3.91 -18.73 22.17
CA MET A 375 -3.06 -17.82 21.42
C MET A 375 -1.84 -17.39 22.23
N LYS A 376 -1.98 -17.14 23.53
CA LYS A 376 -0.85 -16.74 24.40
C LYS A 376 0.25 -17.81 24.45
N ALA A 377 -0.14 -19.08 24.61
CA ALA A 377 0.80 -20.18 24.62
C ALA A 377 1.48 -20.32 23.26
N PHE A 378 0.71 -20.15 22.18
CA PHE A 378 1.22 -20.23 20.81
C PHE A 378 2.24 -19.11 20.51
N THR A 379 1.93 -17.85 20.79
CA THR A 379 2.85 -16.71 20.56
C THR A 379 4.12 -16.83 21.40
N ASN A 380 4.00 -17.34 22.65
CA ASN A 380 5.17 -17.61 23.50
C ASN A 380 6.08 -18.69 22.91
N ASP A 381 5.51 -19.78 22.43
CA ASP A 381 6.27 -20.88 21.81
C ASP A 381 6.95 -20.41 20.52
N LEU A 382 6.25 -19.65 19.65
CA LEU A 382 6.83 -19.04 18.46
C LEU A 382 8.06 -18.19 18.79
N LYS A 383 7.92 -17.21 19.68
CA LYS A 383 9.02 -16.30 20.07
C LYS A 383 10.14 -17.01 20.83
N THR A 384 9.84 -18.09 21.56
CA THR A 384 10.85 -18.92 22.23
C THR A 384 11.72 -19.66 21.24
N LYS A 385 11.12 -20.24 20.20
CA LYS A 385 11.82 -21.02 19.18
C LYS A 385 12.51 -20.14 18.15
N PHE A 386 11.79 -19.15 17.64
CA PHE A 386 12.23 -18.29 16.55
C PHE A 386 12.62 -16.91 17.10
N LYS A 387 13.79 -16.82 17.71
CA LYS A 387 14.27 -15.62 18.41
C LYS A 387 14.38 -14.35 17.54
N GLY A 388 14.44 -14.52 16.22
CA GLY A 388 14.41 -13.41 15.26
C GLY A 388 13.02 -12.84 15.00
N LEU A 389 11.95 -13.55 15.37
CA LEU A 389 10.57 -13.10 15.19
C LEU A 389 10.20 -12.07 16.27
N ASP A 390 10.30 -10.79 15.93
CA ASP A 390 10.02 -9.69 16.87
C ASP A 390 8.52 -9.44 17.02
N ASP A 391 7.81 -9.40 15.88
CA ASP A 391 6.43 -8.91 15.82
C ASP A 391 5.47 -9.95 15.23
N VAL A 392 4.33 -10.14 15.88
CA VAL A 392 3.21 -10.94 15.40
C VAL A 392 1.99 -10.04 15.29
N TYR A 393 1.47 -9.87 14.09
CA TYR A 393 0.26 -9.13 13.77
C TYR A 393 -0.88 -10.10 13.50
N VAL A 394 -2.12 -9.67 13.75
CA VAL A 394 -3.31 -10.41 13.35
C VAL A 394 -4.25 -9.52 12.56
N TRP A 395 -5.02 -10.14 11.67
CA TRP A 395 -6.03 -9.45 10.85
C TRP A 395 -7.33 -9.23 11.63
N HIS A 396 -8.00 -8.11 11.42
CA HIS A 396 -9.42 -7.95 11.68
C HIS A 396 -10.05 -6.92 10.74
N ALA A 397 -11.36 -7.03 10.47
CA ALA A 397 -12.08 -5.99 9.77
C ALA A 397 -12.31 -4.77 10.68
N LEU A 398 -12.48 -3.58 10.10
CA LEU A 398 -12.75 -2.36 10.89
C LEU A 398 -13.91 -2.56 11.87
N CYS A 399 -14.98 -3.23 11.46
CA CYS A 399 -16.14 -3.56 12.27
C CYS A 399 -16.01 -4.92 13.02
N GLY A 400 -14.79 -5.51 13.10
CA GLY A 400 -14.50 -6.76 13.81
C GLY A 400 -14.26 -7.94 12.88
N ALA A 401 -15.28 -8.39 12.16
CA ALA A 401 -15.19 -9.36 11.07
C ALA A 401 -15.85 -8.79 9.81
N TRP A 402 -15.82 -9.51 8.69
CA TRP A 402 -16.48 -9.10 7.45
C TRP A 402 -17.95 -8.70 7.67
N GLY A 403 -18.73 -9.53 8.35
CA GLY A 403 -20.13 -9.25 8.72
C GLY A 403 -20.30 -8.44 10.01
N GLY A 404 -19.22 -7.91 10.58
CA GLY A 404 -19.25 -7.14 11.84
C GLY A 404 -19.34 -8.01 13.10
N VAL A 405 -19.97 -7.50 14.15
CA VAL A 405 -20.15 -8.15 15.47
C VAL A 405 -21.56 -8.70 15.57
N ARG A 406 -21.70 -9.95 16.01
CA ARG A 406 -22.99 -10.61 16.17
C ARG A 406 -23.80 -10.00 17.31
N PRO A 407 -25.06 -9.57 17.08
CA PRO A 407 -25.91 -9.04 18.13
C PRO A 407 -26.15 -10.05 19.27
N GLY A 408 -26.09 -9.54 20.52
CA GLY A 408 -26.42 -10.32 21.71
C GLY A 408 -25.40 -11.35 22.16
N THR A 409 -24.23 -11.45 21.52
CA THR A 409 -23.16 -12.40 21.91
C THR A 409 -22.05 -11.77 22.72
N THR A 410 -21.93 -10.46 22.69
CA THR A 410 -20.97 -9.68 23.47
C THR A 410 -21.68 -8.73 24.41
N HIS A 411 -20.93 -8.05 25.30
CA HIS A 411 -21.47 -7.02 26.19
C HIS A 411 -21.80 -5.70 25.51
N LEU A 412 -21.44 -5.57 24.20
CA LEU A 412 -21.64 -4.36 23.41
C LEU A 412 -22.99 -4.37 22.70
N ASN A 413 -23.54 -3.18 22.50
CA ASN A 413 -24.77 -3.00 21.76
C ASN A 413 -24.45 -3.01 20.25
N SER A 414 -24.61 -4.16 19.59
CA SER A 414 -24.50 -4.30 18.14
C SER A 414 -25.85 -4.56 17.50
N LYS A 415 -26.04 -4.04 16.30
CA LYS A 415 -27.26 -4.21 15.48
C LYS A 415 -26.84 -4.51 14.04
N VAL A 416 -27.51 -5.47 13.38
CA VAL A 416 -27.30 -5.68 11.94
C VAL A 416 -27.92 -4.52 11.18
N ILE A 417 -27.08 -3.75 10.51
CA ILE A 417 -27.47 -2.60 9.70
C ILE A 417 -27.51 -3.03 8.23
N PRO A 418 -28.61 -2.80 7.52
CA PRO A 418 -28.68 -2.97 6.08
C PRO A 418 -27.69 -2.02 5.38
N CYS A 419 -26.93 -2.54 4.45
CA CYS A 419 -25.95 -1.75 3.71
C CYS A 419 -26.60 -1.00 2.55
N LYS A 420 -26.23 0.28 2.37
CA LYS A 420 -26.66 1.12 1.27
C LYS A 420 -25.41 1.66 0.56
N VAL A 421 -25.29 1.35 -0.72
CA VAL A 421 -24.21 1.89 -1.57
C VAL A 421 -24.62 3.25 -2.11
N SER A 422 -23.69 4.20 -2.09
CA SER A 422 -23.90 5.52 -2.67
C SER A 422 -23.97 5.44 -4.20
N PRO A 423 -24.86 6.20 -4.87
CA PRO A 423 -24.91 6.25 -6.35
C PRO A 423 -23.59 6.66 -7.02
N GLY A 424 -22.70 7.38 -6.33
CA GLY A 424 -21.35 7.70 -6.85
C GLY A 424 -20.51 6.45 -7.09
N LEU A 425 -20.77 5.38 -6.35
CA LEU A 425 -20.06 4.10 -6.45
C LEU A 425 -20.59 3.18 -7.56
N ASP A 426 -21.69 3.53 -8.22
CA ASP A 426 -22.22 2.77 -9.36
C ASP A 426 -21.21 2.73 -10.54
N GLY A 427 -20.24 3.66 -10.56
CA GLY A 427 -19.12 3.66 -11.52
C GLY A 427 -17.97 2.70 -11.20
N THR A 428 -17.99 2.04 -10.05
CA THR A 428 -16.92 1.14 -9.62
C THR A 428 -17.14 -0.30 -10.12
N MET A 429 -16.06 -1.10 -10.11
CA MET A 429 -16.13 -2.53 -10.42
C MET A 429 -16.97 -3.27 -9.36
N THR A 430 -17.89 -4.10 -9.81
CA THR A 430 -18.66 -4.99 -8.90
C THR A 430 -17.71 -5.99 -8.25
N ASP A 431 -17.71 -6.03 -6.92
CA ASP A 431 -16.92 -6.94 -6.11
C ASP A 431 -17.82 -7.91 -5.34
N LEU A 432 -17.44 -9.19 -5.28
CA LEU A 432 -18.20 -10.22 -4.55
C LEU A 432 -18.40 -9.83 -3.08
N ALA A 433 -17.37 -9.24 -2.46
CA ALA A 433 -17.46 -8.84 -1.06
C ALA A 433 -18.54 -7.77 -0.84
N VAL A 434 -18.64 -6.79 -1.73
CA VAL A 434 -19.69 -5.76 -1.66
C VAL A 434 -21.08 -6.38 -1.79
N VAL A 435 -21.26 -7.29 -2.75
CA VAL A 435 -22.54 -8.02 -2.94
C VAL A 435 -22.93 -8.75 -1.68
N LYS A 436 -22.00 -9.51 -1.08
CA LYS A 436 -22.27 -10.29 0.14
C LYS A 436 -22.51 -9.45 1.38
N ILE A 437 -21.79 -8.35 1.52
CA ILE A 437 -22.00 -7.36 2.59
C ILE A 437 -23.40 -6.73 2.48
N ILE A 438 -23.85 -6.40 1.26
CA ILE A 438 -25.20 -5.87 1.04
C ILE A 438 -26.26 -6.91 1.36
N GLU A 439 -26.10 -8.16 0.92
CA GLU A 439 -27.02 -9.27 1.21
C GLU A 439 -27.14 -9.57 2.70
N GLY A 440 -26.01 -9.58 3.42
CA GLY A 440 -25.95 -9.97 4.83
C GLY A 440 -26.15 -8.83 5.82
N GLY A 441 -25.93 -7.59 5.41
CA GLY A 441 -25.79 -6.45 6.32
C GLY A 441 -24.57 -6.61 7.26
N ILE A 442 -24.28 -5.62 8.05
CA ILE A 442 -23.15 -5.61 8.99
C ILE A 442 -23.65 -5.42 10.43
N GLY A 443 -23.18 -6.28 11.33
CA GLY A 443 -23.38 -6.12 12.78
C GLY A 443 -22.52 -4.98 13.29
N LEU A 444 -23.06 -3.76 13.28
CA LEU A 444 -22.36 -2.56 13.71
C LEU A 444 -22.52 -2.39 15.23
N VAL A 445 -21.41 -2.25 15.94
CA VAL A 445 -21.41 -1.80 17.33
C VAL A 445 -21.80 -0.31 17.34
N HIS A 446 -22.67 0.11 18.28
CA HIS A 446 -23.09 1.50 18.34
C HIS A 446 -21.90 2.44 18.42
N PRO A 447 -21.83 3.54 17.63
CA PRO A 447 -20.68 4.44 17.59
C PRO A 447 -20.20 4.98 18.93
N ASP A 448 -21.12 5.18 19.88
CA ASP A 448 -20.78 5.63 21.25
C ASP A 448 -19.97 4.58 22.04
N GLN A 449 -19.96 3.33 21.60
CA GLN A 449 -19.18 2.23 22.17
C GLN A 449 -17.97 1.83 21.33
N ALA A 450 -17.58 2.62 20.34
CA ALA A 450 -16.42 2.31 19.50
C ALA A 450 -15.12 2.22 20.33
N ASP A 451 -14.95 3.04 21.37
CA ASP A 451 -13.83 2.96 22.31
C ASP A 451 -13.77 1.60 23.00
N ASP A 452 -14.91 1.16 23.57
CA ASP A 452 -15.03 -0.11 24.30
C ASP A 452 -14.85 -1.32 23.37
N PHE A 453 -15.32 -1.20 22.13
CA PHE A 453 -15.17 -2.23 21.11
C PHE A 453 -13.69 -2.51 20.80
N TYR A 454 -12.93 -1.48 20.41
CA TYR A 454 -11.51 -1.67 20.12
C TYR A 454 -10.70 -2.03 21.37
N GLU A 455 -11.02 -1.45 22.52
CA GLU A 455 -10.34 -1.79 23.77
C GLU A 455 -10.56 -3.26 24.15
N SER A 456 -11.78 -3.78 24.01
CA SER A 456 -12.09 -5.18 24.30
C SER A 456 -11.28 -6.15 23.46
N MET A 457 -11.13 -5.86 22.17
CA MET A 457 -10.38 -6.70 21.23
C MET A 457 -8.86 -6.51 21.37
N HIS A 458 -8.37 -5.27 21.33
CA HIS A 458 -6.94 -4.98 21.29
C HIS A 458 -6.25 -5.25 22.64
N SER A 459 -6.91 -5.00 23.77
CA SER A 459 -6.33 -5.34 25.08
C SER A 459 -6.16 -6.85 25.27
N TYR A 460 -7.09 -7.65 24.72
CA TYR A 460 -6.94 -9.09 24.65
C TYR A 460 -5.72 -9.47 23.80
N LEU A 461 -5.64 -8.97 22.58
CA LEU A 461 -4.54 -9.26 21.65
C LEU A 461 -3.16 -8.92 22.24
N SER A 462 -3.03 -7.74 22.85
CA SER A 462 -1.79 -7.34 23.51
C SER A 462 -1.42 -8.29 24.65
N LYS A 463 -2.39 -8.72 25.47
CA LYS A 463 -2.16 -9.68 26.60
C LYS A 463 -1.70 -11.07 26.12
N VAL A 464 -2.10 -11.49 24.94
CA VAL A 464 -1.71 -12.77 24.35
C VAL A 464 -0.44 -12.68 23.49
N GLY A 465 0.26 -11.53 23.49
CA GLY A 465 1.59 -11.37 22.87
C GLY A 465 1.55 -10.93 21.41
N ILE A 466 0.41 -10.47 20.92
CA ILE A 466 0.27 -9.83 19.59
C ILE A 466 0.82 -8.40 19.66
N SER A 467 1.62 -8.02 18.66
CA SER A 467 2.33 -6.73 18.60
C SER A 467 1.57 -5.66 17.83
N GLY A 468 0.58 -6.05 17.02
CA GLY A 468 -0.19 -5.14 16.19
C GLY A 468 -1.28 -5.83 15.39
N VAL A 469 -1.97 -5.05 14.54
CA VAL A 469 -3.10 -5.52 13.76
C VAL A 469 -2.99 -5.07 12.29
N LYS A 470 -3.47 -5.92 11.37
CA LYS A 470 -3.82 -5.54 10.01
C LYS A 470 -5.32 -5.28 10.00
N VAL A 471 -5.70 -4.00 9.82
CA VAL A 471 -7.11 -3.60 9.78
C VAL A 471 -7.55 -3.45 8.33
N ASP A 472 -8.54 -4.24 7.97
CA ASP A 472 -9.07 -4.33 6.62
C ASP A 472 -10.56 -3.94 6.58
N VAL A 473 -11.18 -3.96 5.40
CA VAL A 473 -12.62 -3.69 5.21
C VAL A 473 -13.05 -2.32 5.77
N ILE A 474 -12.18 -1.34 5.66
CA ILE A 474 -12.35 -0.01 6.31
C ILE A 474 -13.53 0.76 5.74
N HIS A 475 -13.81 0.65 4.44
CA HIS A 475 -14.89 1.40 3.78
C HIS A 475 -16.29 0.99 4.16
N THR A 476 -16.50 -0.10 4.86
CA THR A 476 -17.85 -0.53 5.22
C THR A 476 -18.66 0.53 5.96
N LEU A 477 -17.99 1.45 6.64
CA LEU A 477 -18.66 2.57 7.30
C LEU A 477 -19.47 3.46 6.34
N GLU A 478 -19.06 3.56 5.07
CA GLU A 478 -19.83 4.36 4.08
C GLU A 478 -21.18 3.73 3.72
N TYR A 479 -21.36 2.43 3.94
CA TYR A 479 -22.62 1.71 3.69
C TYR A 479 -23.57 1.72 4.88
N LEU A 480 -23.12 2.14 6.06
CA LEU A 480 -23.79 1.99 7.34
C LEU A 480 -24.23 3.32 7.97
N SER A 481 -24.00 4.43 7.30
CA SER A 481 -24.01 5.77 7.89
C SER A 481 -25.41 6.42 8.00
N GLU A 482 -26.47 5.81 7.45
CA GLU A 482 -27.82 6.41 7.35
C GLU A 482 -28.38 6.86 8.72
N GLU A 483 -28.30 6.00 9.75
CA GLU A 483 -28.86 6.28 11.07
C GLU A 483 -27.88 7.00 12.02
N TYR A 484 -26.62 7.25 11.58
CA TYR A 484 -25.53 7.71 12.47
C TYR A 484 -24.97 9.08 12.13
N GLY A 485 -25.79 9.95 11.54
CA GLY A 485 -25.42 11.34 11.24
C GLY A 485 -24.54 11.50 9.99
N GLY A 486 -24.52 10.48 9.12
CA GLY A 486 -23.74 10.45 7.89
C GLY A 486 -22.35 9.83 8.06
N ARG A 487 -21.69 9.60 6.92
CA ARG A 487 -20.42 8.85 6.88
C ARG A 487 -19.28 9.53 7.61
N VAL A 488 -19.23 10.86 7.60
CA VAL A 488 -18.18 11.63 8.28
C VAL A 488 -18.27 11.45 9.80
N GLU A 489 -19.45 11.56 10.38
CA GLU A 489 -19.62 11.42 11.83
C GLU A 489 -19.41 9.98 12.30
N LEU A 490 -19.92 9.00 11.55
CA LEU A 490 -19.68 7.59 11.86
C LEU A 490 -18.19 7.25 11.79
N ALA A 491 -17.48 7.71 10.73
CA ALA A 491 -16.05 7.49 10.59
C ALA A 491 -15.24 8.12 11.74
N LYS A 492 -15.56 9.37 12.13
CA LYS A 492 -14.91 10.03 13.27
C LYS A 492 -15.02 9.22 14.56
N ALA A 493 -16.21 8.67 14.87
CA ALA A 493 -16.43 7.89 16.07
C ALA A 493 -15.57 6.62 16.09
N TYR A 494 -15.57 5.85 15.01
CA TYR A 494 -14.81 4.62 14.90
C TYR A 494 -13.29 4.86 14.89
N TYR A 495 -12.81 5.83 14.12
CA TYR A 495 -11.38 6.15 14.08
C TYR A 495 -10.84 6.72 15.39
N LYS A 496 -11.64 7.50 16.11
CA LYS A 496 -11.28 7.96 17.47
C LYS A 496 -11.08 6.79 18.41
N GLY A 497 -12.00 5.82 18.42
CA GLY A 497 -11.87 4.61 19.22
C GLY A 497 -10.66 3.77 18.82
N LEU A 498 -10.45 3.58 17.52
CA LEU A 498 -9.30 2.85 16.98
C LEU A 498 -7.97 3.51 17.38
N SER A 499 -7.80 4.82 17.14
CA SER A 499 -6.58 5.57 17.47
C SER A 499 -6.22 5.53 18.94
N LYS A 500 -7.23 5.68 19.81
CA LYS A 500 -7.07 5.59 21.28
C LYS A 500 -6.60 4.20 21.70
N SER A 501 -7.19 3.16 21.13
CA SER A 501 -6.82 1.77 21.42
C SER A 501 -5.43 1.42 20.88
N LEU A 502 -5.06 1.90 19.69
CA LEU A 502 -3.70 1.73 19.13
C LEU A 502 -2.64 2.34 20.05
N SER A 503 -2.87 3.57 20.51
CA SER A 503 -1.93 4.26 21.41
C SER A 503 -1.72 3.49 22.71
N LYS A 504 -2.78 2.88 23.24
CA LYS A 504 -2.76 2.15 24.50
C LYS A 504 -2.15 0.74 24.38
N ASN A 505 -2.52 -0.01 23.34
CA ASN A 505 -2.25 -1.44 23.23
C ASN A 505 -1.09 -1.79 22.30
N PHE A 506 -0.77 -0.93 21.31
CA PHE A 506 0.21 -1.21 20.23
C PHE A 506 1.16 -0.05 19.97
N ASN A 507 1.54 0.70 21.01
CA ASN A 507 2.50 1.81 20.97
C ASN A 507 2.18 2.89 19.90
N GLY A 508 0.94 2.99 19.45
CA GLY A 508 0.48 3.96 18.46
C GLY A 508 0.86 3.66 17.00
N THR A 509 1.72 2.67 16.73
CA THR A 509 2.23 2.37 15.38
C THR A 509 1.95 0.95 14.91
N GLY A 510 1.40 0.10 15.77
CA GLY A 510 1.15 -1.31 15.49
C GLY A 510 -0.12 -1.56 14.65
N LEU A 511 -0.29 -0.87 13.51
CA LEU A 511 -1.41 -1.09 12.62
C LEU A 511 -0.97 -0.96 11.16
N ILE A 512 -1.32 -1.93 10.32
CA ILE A 512 -1.30 -1.85 8.86
C ILE A 512 -2.73 -1.62 8.40
N ALA A 513 -3.00 -0.48 7.74
CA ALA A 513 -4.32 -0.18 7.21
C ALA A 513 -4.48 -0.69 5.78
N SER A 514 -5.64 -1.25 5.45
CA SER A 514 -5.97 -1.79 4.15
C SER A 514 -7.41 -1.43 3.74
N MET A 515 -7.72 -1.46 2.43
CA MET A 515 -9.04 -1.13 1.88
C MET A 515 -9.56 0.25 2.32
N GLN A 516 -8.71 1.28 2.27
CA GLN A 516 -9.03 2.65 2.76
C GLN A 516 -8.75 3.76 1.73
N GLN A 517 -8.76 3.47 0.44
CA GLN A 517 -8.28 4.42 -0.57
C GLN A 517 -9.36 5.41 -1.03
N CYS A 518 -9.97 6.12 -0.08
CA CYS A 518 -10.78 7.30 -0.35
C CYS A 518 -10.38 8.46 0.56
N ASN A 519 -10.46 9.69 0.03
CA ASN A 519 -9.91 10.86 0.70
C ASN A 519 -10.54 11.17 2.05
N ASP A 520 -11.86 11.03 2.19
CA ASP A 520 -12.51 11.37 3.44
C ASP A 520 -12.10 10.42 4.58
N PHE A 521 -12.06 9.11 4.36
CA PHE A 521 -11.57 8.17 5.38
C PHE A 521 -10.08 8.36 5.65
N PHE A 522 -9.33 8.71 4.62
CA PHE A 522 -7.91 8.98 4.75
C PHE A 522 -7.65 10.22 5.62
N PHE A 523 -8.41 11.30 5.44
CA PHE A 523 -8.33 12.50 6.28
C PHE A 523 -8.90 12.31 7.69
N LEU A 524 -9.92 11.45 7.85
CA LEU A 524 -10.58 11.26 9.15
C LEU A 524 -9.88 10.24 10.03
N GLY A 525 -9.05 9.33 9.46
CA GLY A 525 -8.60 8.13 10.14
C GLY A 525 -7.10 7.97 10.34
N THR A 526 -6.27 8.89 9.84
CA THR A 526 -4.82 8.65 9.78
C THR A 526 -4.01 9.47 10.80
N GLU A 527 -4.59 9.86 11.92
CA GLU A 527 -3.88 10.53 13.01
C GLU A 527 -2.76 9.64 13.58
N GLN A 528 -3.07 8.39 13.90
CA GLN A 528 -2.13 7.41 14.46
C GLN A 528 -1.61 6.41 13.42
N ILE A 529 -2.42 6.10 12.40
CA ILE A 529 -2.04 5.11 11.37
C ILE A 529 -0.83 5.63 10.60
N SER A 530 0.28 4.90 10.69
CA SER A 530 1.56 5.30 10.09
C SER A 530 1.97 4.45 8.87
N ILE A 531 1.29 3.33 8.59
CA ILE A 531 1.53 2.48 7.42
C ILE A 531 0.22 1.95 6.86
N GLY A 532 0.13 1.83 5.55
CA GLY A 532 -1.05 1.25 4.90
C GLY A 532 -0.82 0.90 3.44
N ARG A 533 -1.67 0.00 2.98
CA ARG A 533 -1.71 -0.53 1.62
C ARG A 533 -2.00 0.57 0.61
N VAL A 534 -1.19 0.64 -0.42
CA VAL A 534 -1.34 1.61 -1.52
C VAL A 534 -1.80 0.99 -2.84
N GLY A 535 -1.94 -0.33 -2.89
CA GLY A 535 -2.45 -1.08 -4.05
C GLY A 535 -3.58 -2.02 -3.69
N ASP A 536 -4.34 -2.46 -4.69
CA ASP A 536 -5.22 -3.64 -4.61
C ASP A 536 -4.39 -4.86 -4.16
N ASP A 537 -5.04 -5.92 -3.72
CA ASP A 537 -4.36 -7.14 -3.31
C ASP A 537 -3.45 -7.68 -4.42
N PHE A 538 -2.35 -8.32 -4.02
CA PHE A 538 -1.60 -9.17 -4.90
C PHE A 538 -2.49 -10.38 -5.27
N TRP A 539 -2.67 -10.60 -6.56
CA TRP A 539 -3.43 -11.72 -7.08
C TRP A 539 -2.50 -12.70 -7.80
N PHE A 540 -2.34 -13.91 -7.28
CA PHE A 540 -1.54 -14.95 -7.92
C PHE A 540 -2.22 -15.54 -9.17
N GLN A 541 -3.52 -15.30 -9.36
CA GLN A 541 -4.33 -15.59 -10.55
C GLN A 541 -5.47 -14.58 -10.65
N ASP A 542 -6.11 -14.47 -11.82
CA ASP A 542 -7.25 -13.56 -11.95
C ASP A 542 -8.47 -14.06 -11.14
N PRO A 543 -8.96 -13.28 -10.17
CA PRO A 543 -10.16 -13.64 -9.42
C PRO A 543 -11.42 -13.73 -10.30
N ASN A 544 -11.41 -13.18 -11.52
CA ASN A 544 -12.50 -13.29 -12.49
C ASN A 544 -12.36 -14.46 -13.46
N GLY A 545 -11.27 -15.23 -13.37
CA GLY A 545 -11.05 -16.47 -14.11
C GLY A 545 -10.40 -16.30 -15.47
N ASP A 546 -9.77 -15.16 -15.81
CA ASP A 546 -8.91 -15.05 -17.00
C ASP A 546 -7.59 -15.80 -16.72
N PRO A 547 -7.27 -16.86 -17.50
CA PRO A 547 -6.06 -17.64 -17.28
C PRO A 547 -4.78 -16.82 -17.49
N ASN A 548 -4.84 -15.72 -18.24
CA ASN A 548 -3.71 -14.83 -18.45
C ASN A 548 -3.55 -13.78 -17.34
N GLY A 549 -4.51 -13.70 -16.42
CA GLY A 549 -4.46 -12.79 -15.28
C GLY A 549 -3.22 -12.96 -14.42
N VAL A 550 -2.67 -14.17 -14.37
CA VAL A 550 -1.40 -14.48 -13.70
C VAL A 550 -0.23 -13.59 -14.19
N TYR A 551 -0.30 -13.07 -15.40
CA TYR A 551 0.73 -12.18 -15.97
C TYR A 551 0.31 -10.71 -15.92
N TRP A 552 -0.83 -10.36 -16.51
CA TRP A 552 -1.18 -8.95 -16.73
C TRP A 552 -1.64 -8.22 -15.46
N LEU A 553 -2.17 -8.90 -14.46
CA LEU A 553 -2.53 -8.29 -13.17
C LEU A 553 -1.31 -7.73 -12.44
N GLN A 554 -0.11 -8.28 -12.67
CA GLN A 554 1.10 -7.86 -11.96
C GLN A 554 1.52 -6.44 -12.33
N GLY A 555 1.39 -6.05 -13.61
CA GLY A 555 1.60 -4.68 -14.05
C GLY A 555 0.58 -3.71 -13.45
N VAL A 556 -0.69 -4.11 -13.38
CA VAL A 556 -1.77 -3.32 -12.75
C VAL A 556 -1.47 -3.04 -11.28
N HIS A 557 -1.10 -4.07 -10.51
CA HIS A 557 -0.72 -3.93 -9.11
C HIS A 557 0.45 -2.95 -8.91
N MET A 558 1.46 -3.02 -9.79
CA MET A 558 2.61 -2.12 -9.77
C MET A 558 2.20 -0.65 -9.95
N ILE A 559 1.28 -0.38 -10.88
CA ILE A 559 0.76 0.96 -11.16
C ILE A 559 -0.06 1.49 -9.98
N HIS A 560 -0.92 0.66 -9.37
CA HIS A 560 -1.64 1.05 -8.17
C HIS A 560 -0.67 1.54 -7.09
N CYS A 561 0.33 0.72 -6.76
CA CYS A 561 1.30 1.03 -5.71
C CYS A 561 2.10 2.30 -6.02
N ALA A 562 2.60 2.45 -7.25
CA ALA A 562 3.44 3.57 -7.62
C ALA A 562 2.70 4.91 -7.60
N TYR A 563 1.51 4.98 -8.21
CA TYR A 563 0.80 6.26 -8.34
C TYR A 563 0.03 6.64 -7.07
N ASN A 564 -0.55 5.68 -6.35
CA ASN A 564 -1.19 5.98 -5.06
C ASN A 564 -0.18 6.47 -4.02
N SER A 565 1.09 6.03 -4.09
CA SER A 565 2.16 6.52 -3.20
C SER A 565 2.39 8.02 -3.32
N MET A 566 2.08 8.66 -4.45
CA MET A 566 2.23 10.11 -4.64
C MET A 566 1.41 10.90 -3.62
N TRP A 567 0.20 10.43 -3.34
CA TRP A 567 -0.72 11.07 -2.41
C TRP A 567 -0.66 10.45 -1.00
N MET A 568 -0.88 9.15 -0.93
CA MET A 568 -0.95 8.46 0.36
C MET A 568 0.38 8.51 1.11
N GLY A 569 1.50 8.49 0.41
CA GLY A 569 2.85 8.61 0.98
C GLY A 569 3.12 9.92 1.70
N GLN A 570 2.33 10.96 1.49
CA GLN A 570 2.43 12.21 2.26
C GLN A 570 1.93 12.04 3.70
N ILE A 571 1.08 11.04 3.93
CA ILE A 571 0.35 10.85 5.20
C ILE A 571 0.74 9.54 5.89
N ILE A 572 0.91 8.45 5.13
CA ILE A 572 1.31 7.13 5.67
C ILE A 572 2.52 6.57 4.90
N GLN A 573 3.27 5.67 5.53
CA GLN A 573 4.27 4.87 4.83
C GLN A 573 3.55 3.93 3.85
N PRO A 574 3.83 4.02 2.53
CA PRO A 574 3.27 3.09 1.57
C PRO A 574 3.69 1.65 1.83
N ASP A 575 2.71 0.77 1.89
CA ASP A 575 2.86 -0.67 1.88
C ASP A 575 2.46 -1.20 0.50
N TRP A 576 3.41 -1.84 -0.20
CA TRP A 576 3.23 -2.37 -1.55
C TRP A 576 2.69 -3.79 -1.58
N ASP A 577 2.20 -4.28 -0.44
CA ASP A 577 1.64 -5.62 -0.26
C ASP A 577 2.62 -6.79 -0.32
N MET A 578 2.13 -7.92 0.11
CA MET A 578 2.76 -9.23 -0.03
C MET A 578 2.86 -9.65 -1.51
N PHE A 579 3.67 -10.68 -1.78
CA PHE A 579 3.70 -11.44 -3.03
C PHE A 579 4.14 -12.87 -2.73
N GLN A 580 4.01 -13.79 -3.71
CA GLN A 580 4.51 -15.16 -3.57
C GLN A 580 5.87 -15.28 -4.25
N SER A 581 6.89 -15.77 -3.53
CA SER A 581 8.26 -15.87 -4.06
C SER A 581 8.42 -16.93 -5.15
N ASP A 582 7.53 -17.93 -5.20
CA ASP A 582 7.50 -18.97 -6.24
C ASP A 582 6.53 -18.64 -7.42
N HIS A 583 5.93 -17.45 -7.43
CA HIS A 583 5.06 -17.01 -8.50
C HIS A 583 5.83 -16.78 -9.81
N LEU A 584 5.17 -16.99 -10.97
CA LEU A 584 5.78 -16.78 -12.29
C LEU A 584 6.34 -15.37 -12.51
N CYS A 585 5.76 -14.35 -11.87
CA CYS A 585 6.22 -12.96 -11.89
C CYS A 585 6.89 -12.53 -10.57
N ALA A 586 7.30 -13.45 -9.71
CA ALA A 586 7.89 -13.14 -8.40
C ALA A 586 9.07 -12.17 -8.49
N LYS A 587 9.95 -12.39 -9.47
CA LYS A 587 11.13 -11.53 -9.68
C LYS A 587 10.73 -10.08 -9.98
N PHE A 588 9.65 -9.86 -10.73
CA PHE A 588 9.08 -8.53 -11.04
C PHE A 588 8.59 -7.81 -9.77
N HIS A 589 7.87 -8.53 -8.91
CA HIS A 589 7.44 -8.01 -7.61
C HIS A 589 8.61 -7.76 -6.66
N ALA A 590 9.55 -8.69 -6.58
CA ALA A 590 10.74 -8.56 -5.75
C ALA A 590 11.56 -7.31 -6.11
N GLY A 591 11.78 -7.06 -7.41
CA GLY A 591 12.49 -5.87 -7.87
C GLY A 591 11.83 -4.56 -7.44
N SER A 592 10.50 -4.49 -7.46
CA SER A 592 9.79 -3.28 -7.01
C SER A 592 9.84 -3.11 -5.48
N ARG A 593 9.66 -4.21 -4.71
CA ARG A 593 9.74 -4.14 -3.24
C ARG A 593 11.14 -3.79 -2.76
N ALA A 594 12.18 -4.17 -3.48
CA ALA A 594 13.56 -3.80 -3.14
C ALA A 594 13.78 -2.28 -3.04
N ILE A 595 12.99 -1.48 -3.79
CA ILE A 595 13.16 -0.03 -3.86
C ILE A 595 11.92 0.76 -3.43
N CYS A 596 10.82 0.09 -3.05
CA CYS A 596 9.56 0.77 -2.66
C CYS A 596 9.70 1.63 -1.39
N GLY A 597 10.65 1.30 -0.50
CA GLY A 597 10.89 2.00 0.77
C GLY A 597 9.99 1.57 1.92
N GLY A 598 9.09 0.61 1.70
CA GLY A 598 8.24 -0.03 2.71
C GLY A 598 8.77 -1.38 3.18
N PRO A 599 8.00 -2.10 4.01
CA PRO A 599 8.35 -3.47 4.42
C PRO A 599 8.34 -4.41 3.21
N VAL A 600 9.09 -5.50 3.32
CA VAL A 600 9.08 -6.60 2.34
C VAL A 600 8.51 -7.82 3.03
N TYR A 601 7.43 -8.37 2.50
CA TYR A 601 6.86 -9.60 3.03
C TYR A 601 6.22 -10.45 1.93
N VAL A 602 6.16 -11.74 2.17
CA VAL A 602 5.62 -12.70 1.22
C VAL A 602 4.43 -13.44 1.81
N SER A 603 3.61 -14.03 0.94
CA SER A 603 2.48 -14.89 1.32
C SER A 603 2.67 -16.34 0.86
N ASP A 604 3.92 -16.78 0.79
CA ASP A 604 4.30 -18.09 0.28
C ASP A 604 3.54 -19.21 0.98
N SER A 605 3.08 -20.17 0.21
CA SER A 605 2.57 -21.42 0.72
C SER A 605 3.70 -22.30 1.26
N LEU A 606 3.40 -23.19 2.18
CA LEU A 606 4.37 -24.16 2.71
C LEU A 606 5.02 -24.95 1.57
N GLY A 607 6.35 -25.04 1.63
CA GLY A 607 7.18 -25.66 0.59
C GLY A 607 7.23 -24.92 -0.75
N GLY A 608 6.71 -23.69 -0.82
CA GLY A 608 6.71 -22.84 -2.02
C GLY A 608 7.58 -21.62 -1.84
N HIS A 609 8.87 -21.80 -1.49
CA HIS A 609 9.79 -20.68 -1.24
C HIS A 609 10.90 -20.65 -2.30
N ASP A 610 11.14 -19.48 -2.90
CA ASP A 610 12.34 -19.22 -3.71
C ASP A 610 13.38 -18.47 -2.85
N PHE A 611 14.20 -19.21 -2.12
CA PHE A 611 15.24 -18.63 -1.26
C PHE A 611 16.32 -17.90 -2.06
N ASP A 612 16.60 -18.29 -3.29
CA ASP A 612 17.55 -17.58 -4.16
C ASP A 612 17.03 -16.18 -4.53
N LEU A 613 15.73 -16.03 -4.71
CA LEU A 613 15.09 -14.75 -4.91
C LEU A 613 15.05 -13.92 -3.62
N LEU A 614 14.64 -14.56 -2.50
CA LEU A 614 14.52 -13.88 -1.20
C LEU A 614 15.87 -13.36 -0.69
N ASN A 615 16.97 -14.10 -0.90
CA ASN A 615 18.33 -13.66 -0.57
C ASN A 615 18.79 -12.42 -1.35
N LYS A 616 18.07 -11.98 -2.38
CA LYS A 616 18.31 -10.69 -3.06
C LYS A 616 17.57 -9.50 -2.43
N LEU A 617 16.68 -9.77 -1.47
CA LEU A 617 15.87 -8.79 -0.77
C LEU A 617 16.20 -8.67 0.71
N VAL A 618 16.65 -9.76 1.33
CA VAL A 618 16.69 -9.94 2.79
C VAL A 618 18.09 -10.32 3.22
N PHE A 619 18.58 -9.68 4.28
CA PHE A 619 19.81 -10.09 4.95
C PHE A 619 19.56 -11.32 5.84
N PRO A 620 20.62 -12.12 6.17
CA PRO A 620 20.47 -13.30 7.02
C PRO A 620 19.81 -13.02 8.40
N ASP A 621 19.93 -11.80 8.91
CA ASP A 621 19.27 -11.37 10.16
C ASP A 621 17.78 -10.99 9.99
N GLY A 622 17.21 -11.13 8.80
CA GLY A 622 15.82 -10.81 8.51
C GLY A 622 15.51 -9.31 8.32
N THR A 623 16.52 -8.45 8.30
CA THR A 623 16.36 -7.03 7.89
C THR A 623 16.55 -6.89 6.38
N ILE A 624 16.18 -5.72 5.84
CA ILE A 624 16.23 -5.45 4.40
C ILE A 624 17.08 -4.21 4.07
N PRO A 625 17.74 -4.16 2.89
CA PRO A 625 18.43 -2.96 2.40
C PRO A 625 17.38 -1.92 1.93
N LYS A 626 16.67 -1.31 2.89
CA LYS A 626 15.56 -0.40 2.63
C LYS A 626 16.02 0.95 2.07
N CYS A 627 15.28 1.49 1.08
CA CYS A 627 15.42 2.88 0.66
C CYS A 627 14.92 3.86 1.74
N HIS A 628 15.40 5.11 1.69
CA HIS A 628 15.11 6.13 2.71
C HIS A 628 13.68 6.66 2.67
N HIS A 629 13.12 6.78 1.46
CA HIS A 629 11.78 7.31 1.21
C HIS A 629 10.88 6.23 0.60
N PHE A 630 9.67 6.60 0.24
CA PHE A 630 8.79 5.77 -0.59
C PHE A 630 9.02 6.08 -2.07
N ALA A 631 8.93 5.04 -2.92
CA ALA A 631 9.14 5.19 -4.35
C ALA A 631 8.02 6.00 -5.01
N LEU A 632 8.40 6.85 -5.97
CA LEU A 632 7.48 7.69 -6.75
C LEU A 632 7.71 7.51 -8.25
N PRO A 633 6.67 7.64 -9.10
CA PRO A 633 6.84 7.70 -10.54
C PRO A 633 7.74 8.87 -10.94
N THR A 634 8.57 8.70 -11.96
CA THR A 634 9.33 9.80 -12.56
C THR A 634 8.41 10.77 -13.30
N ARG A 635 8.81 12.04 -13.42
CA ARG A 635 7.96 13.10 -14.01
C ARG A 635 7.48 12.79 -15.42
N ASP A 636 8.32 12.16 -16.23
CA ASP A 636 7.98 11.80 -17.61
C ASP A 636 6.94 10.67 -17.73
N CYS A 637 6.64 9.98 -16.63
CA CYS A 637 5.57 8.97 -16.53
C CYS A 637 4.22 9.54 -16.07
N LEU A 638 4.18 10.76 -15.45
CA LEU A 638 2.99 11.25 -14.74
C LEU A 638 1.73 11.33 -15.60
N PHE A 639 1.84 11.86 -16.82
CA PHE A 639 0.70 12.08 -17.72
C PHE A 639 0.62 11.03 -18.82
N LYS A 640 1.06 9.79 -18.52
CA LYS A 640 1.05 8.66 -19.47
C LYS A 640 0.39 7.44 -18.84
N ASN A 641 0.01 6.49 -19.67
CA ASN A 641 -0.59 5.25 -19.22
C ASN A 641 0.34 4.05 -19.42
N PRO A 642 1.18 3.69 -18.45
CA PRO A 642 2.12 2.59 -18.57
C PRO A 642 1.47 1.19 -18.64
N LEU A 643 0.13 1.10 -18.62
CA LEU A 643 -0.60 -0.18 -18.64
C LEU A 643 -0.98 -0.64 -20.04
N PHE A 644 -1.42 0.30 -20.91
CA PHE A 644 -1.94 -0.08 -22.23
C PHE A 644 -1.78 1.00 -23.31
N ASP A 645 -0.86 1.94 -23.15
CA ASP A 645 -0.52 2.91 -24.21
C ASP A 645 0.47 2.37 -25.25
N ASN A 646 1.01 1.15 -25.02
CA ASN A 646 2.00 0.49 -25.87
C ASN A 646 3.26 1.34 -26.16
N LYS A 647 3.63 2.21 -25.23
CA LYS A 647 4.75 3.16 -25.36
C LYS A 647 5.56 3.35 -24.09
N THR A 648 4.89 3.41 -22.94
CA THR A 648 5.51 3.88 -21.70
C THR A 648 6.00 2.72 -20.84
N VAL A 649 7.29 2.76 -20.51
CA VAL A 649 7.88 1.97 -19.42
C VAL A 649 7.65 2.73 -18.13
N LEU A 650 7.06 2.11 -17.10
CA LEU A 650 6.98 2.71 -15.77
C LEU A 650 8.38 2.89 -15.21
N LYS A 651 8.70 4.09 -14.78
CA LYS A 651 9.90 4.38 -13.99
C LYS A 651 9.50 4.89 -12.62
N ILE A 652 10.09 4.30 -11.57
CA ILE A 652 9.98 4.76 -10.19
C ILE A 652 11.35 5.07 -9.64
N TRP A 653 11.47 6.09 -8.80
CA TRP A 653 12.71 6.51 -8.20
C TRP A 653 12.63 6.56 -6.67
N ASN A 654 13.77 6.39 -6.02
CA ASN A 654 13.91 6.50 -4.57
C ASN A 654 15.36 6.86 -4.22
N PHE A 655 15.67 7.02 -2.94
CA PHE A 655 17.00 7.28 -2.43
C PHE A 655 17.50 6.17 -1.52
N ASN A 656 18.79 5.90 -1.64
CA ASN A 656 19.62 5.29 -0.60
C ASN A 656 20.42 6.37 0.13
N LYS A 657 21.08 6.02 1.23
CA LYS A 657 21.84 6.98 2.04
C LYS A 657 22.92 7.71 1.25
N TYR A 658 23.53 7.08 0.25
CA TYR A 658 24.66 7.60 -0.51
C TYR A 658 24.46 7.57 -2.03
N GLY A 659 23.24 7.42 -2.49
CA GLY A 659 22.91 7.40 -3.92
C GLY A 659 21.43 7.37 -4.19
N GLY A 660 21.06 7.53 -5.45
CA GLY A 660 19.70 7.38 -5.93
C GLY A 660 19.47 6.03 -6.59
N VAL A 661 18.23 5.63 -6.71
CA VAL A 661 17.85 4.40 -7.41
C VAL A 661 16.63 4.64 -8.30
N ILE A 662 16.63 4.05 -9.49
CA ILE A 662 15.50 4.01 -10.41
C ILE A 662 15.20 2.55 -10.73
N GLY A 663 13.94 2.17 -10.64
CA GLY A 663 13.43 0.93 -11.22
C GLY A 663 12.63 1.25 -12.48
N ALA A 664 12.92 0.56 -13.57
CA ALA A 664 12.16 0.63 -14.81
C ALA A 664 11.43 -0.70 -15.02
N PHE A 665 10.12 -0.65 -15.23
CA PHE A 665 9.24 -1.82 -15.26
C PHE A 665 8.36 -1.82 -16.49
N ASN A 666 8.28 -2.94 -17.22
CA ASN A 666 7.30 -3.12 -18.28
C ASN A 666 5.97 -3.65 -17.68
N CYS A 667 5.05 -2.73 -17.40
CA CYS A 667 3.74 -3.00 -16.83
C CYS A 667 2.63 -3.16 -17.88
N GLN A 668 2.95 -3.12 -19.17
CA GLN A 668 1.98 -3.13 -20.26
C GLN A 668 1.21 -4.47 -20.33
N GLY A 669 -0.05 -4.41 -20.72
CA GLY A 669 -0.85 -5.59 -21.01
C GLY A 669 -2.24 -5.65 -20.38
N ALA A 670 -2.62 -4.69 -19.53
CA ALA A 670 -3.94 -4.64 -18.93
C ALA A 670 -4.35 -3.21 -18.56
N GLY A 671 -5.61 -3.01 -18.22
CA GLY A 671 -6.05 -1.72 -17.70
C GLY A 671 -7.55 -1.65 -17.46
N TRP A 672 -7.98 -0.51 -16.95
CA TRP A 672 -9.38 -0.20 -16.70
C TRP A 672 -10.16 -0.02 -18.00
N ASP A 673 -11.29 -0.71 -18.11
CA ASP A 673 -12.29 -0.48 -19.15
C ASP A 673 -13.51 0.18 -18.51
N SER A 674 -13.72 1.47 -18.84
CA SER A 674 -14.81 2.26 -18.25
C SER A 674 -16.21 1.84 -18.70
N LYS A 675 -16.32 1.15 -19.83
CA LYS A 675 -17.62 0.65 -20.33
C LYS A 675 -18.00 -0.67 -19.65
N GLU A 676 -17.01 -1.55 -19.43
CA GLU A 676 -17.22 -2.82 -18.76
C GLU A 676 -17.05 -2.71 -17.24
N GLN A 677 -16.57 -1.58 -16.73
CA GLN A 677 -16.31 -1.31 -15.31
C GLN A 677 -15.46 -2.42 -14.66
N ARG A 678 -14.38 -2.80 -15.31
CA ARG A 678 -13.45 -3.82 -14.81
C ARG A 678 -12.04 -3.64 -15.38
N ILE A 679 -11.07 -4.22 -14.69
CA ILE A 679 -9.72 -4.41 -15.24
C ILE A 679 -9.77 -5.60 -16.20
N LYS A 680 -9.20 -5.45 -17.39
CA LYS A 680 -9.07 -6.52 -18.38
C LYS A 680 -7.72 -6.51 -19.07
N GLY A 681 -7.34 -7.68 -19.61
CA GLY A 681 -6.14 -7.84 -20.41
C GLY A 681 -6.27 -7.23 -21.82
N TYR A 682 -5.19 -6.60 -22.28
CA TYR A 682 -5.03 -6.07 -23.63
C TYR A 682 -3.79 -6.71 -24.26
N SER A 683 -3.96 -7.91 -24.85
CA SER A 683 -2.86 -8.73 -25.36
C SER A 683 -1.99 -8.03 -26.42
N HIS A 684 -2.58 -7.08 -27.17
CA HIS A 684 -1.85 -6.28 -28.16
C HIS A 684 -0.82 -5.32 -27.56
N CYS A 685 -0.93 -5.03 -26.26
CA CYS A 685 0.03 -4.21 -25.51
C CYS A 685 1.08 -5.05 -24.74
N TYR A 686 0.91 -6.38 -24.66
CA TYR A 686 1.82 -7.26 -23.96
C TYR A 686 3.06 -7.59 -24.81
N ASN A 687 3.91 -6.59 -25.02
CA ASN A 687 5.06 -6.61 -25.93
C ASN A 687 6.33 -6.13 -25.22
N PRO A 688 7.52 -6.46 -25.76
CA PRO A 688 8.76 -5.79 -25.35
C PRO A 688 8.66 -4.28 -25.51
N MET A 689 9.07 -3.53 -24.50
CA MET A 689 9.02 -2.07 -24.47
C MET A 689 10.42 -1.49 -24.36
N SER A 690 10.70 -0.45 -25.15
CA SER A 690 11.92 0.33 -25.04
C SER A 690 11.68 1.62 -24.27
N GLY A 691 12.63 1.97 -23.43
CA GLY A 691 12.61 3.18 -22.63
C GLY A 691 14.01 3.73 -22.42
N SER A 692 14.09 4.86 -21.75
CA SER A 692 15.37 5.47 -21.38
C SER A 692 15.33 5.99 -19.94
N VAL A 693 16.49 5.94 -19.29
CA VAL A 693 16.68 6.41 -17.91
C VAL A 693 17.80 7.45 -17.90
N HIS A 694 17.58 8.54 -17.19
CA HIS A 694 18.52 9.63 -17.06
C HIS A 694 18.78 9.99 -15.60
N VAL A 695 19.93 10.56 -15.30
CA VAL A 695 20.29 11.04 -13.95
C VAL A 695 19.22 11.99 -13.39
N THR A 696 18.68 12.86 -14.25
CA THR A 696 17.66 13.84 -13.89
C THR A 696 16.25 13.29 -13.68
N ASP A 697 16.04 12.00 -13.88
CA ASP A 697 14.78 11.33 -13.55
C ASP A 697 14.60 11.19 -12.01
N ILE A 698 15.71 11.32 -11.26
CA ILE A 698 15.70 11.35 -9.80
C ILE A 698 15.51 12.80 -9.33
N GLU A 699 14.57 13.02 -8.41
CA GLU A 699 14.37 14.33 -7.77
C GLU A 699 15.40 14.54 -6.66
N TRP A 700 16.60 14.99 -7.02
CA TRP A 700 17.69 15.26 -6.07
C TRP A 700 17.39 16.46 -5.18
N ASP A 701 16.47 16.30 -4.20
CA ASP A 701 16.11 17.40 -3.29
C ASP A 701 17.07 17.51 -2.12
N GLN A 702 17.66 18.69 -1.96
CA GLN A 702 18.59 18.99 -0.87
C GLN A 702 17.94 18.95 0.54
N LYS A 703 16.62 19.16 0.63
CA LYS A 703 15.90 19.14 1.91
C LYS A 703 15.72 17.73 2.48
N LEU A 704 15.69 16.73 1.62
CA LEU A 704 15.52 15.32 2.01
C LEU A 704 16.85 14.62 2.27
N GLN A 705 17.99 15.28 2.03
CA GLN A 705 19.32 14.67 2.13
C GLN A 705 20.31 15.53 2.90
N ALA A 706 21.05 14.90 3.80
CA ALA A 706 22.17 15.51 4.48
C ALA A 706 23.41 15.72 3.58
N THR A 707 23.34 15.35 2.29
CA THR A 707 24.46 15.38 1.35
C THR A 707 24.07 16.04 0.03
N THR A 708 25.03 16.72 -0.61
CA THR A 708 24.91 17.36 -1.93
C THR A 708 24.95 16.34 -3.09
N MET A 709 24.19 15.25 -2.99
CA MET A 709 24.23 14.16 -3.99
C MET A 709 23.82 14.61 -5.39
N GLY A 710 22.86 15.52 -5.49
CA GLY A 710 22.39 16.05 -6.77
C GLY A 710 23.34 17.04 -7.45
N GLU A 711 24.38 17.53 -6.76
CA GLU A 711 25.39 18.46 -7.30
C GLU A 711 26.59 17.74 -7.92
N ALA A 712 26.60 16.41 -7.97
CA ALA A 712 27.71 15.68 -8.54
C ALA A 712 27.83 15.90 -10.06
N GLU A 713 29.06 16.12 -10.53
CA GLU A 713 29.32 16.28 -11.97
C GLU A 713 29.18 14.96 -12.74
N GLU A 714 29.46 13.83 -12.07
CA GLU A 714 29.45 12.50 -12.66
C GLU A 714 28.89 11.46 -11.67
N TYR A 715 28.28 10.43 -12.21
CA TYR A 715 27.71 9.30 -11.47
C TYR A 715 28.23 7.99 -12.04
N ALA A 716 28.55 7.04 -11.17
CA ALA A 716 28.66 5.63 -11.52
C ALA A 716 27.25 5.01 -11.44
N VAL A 717 26.83 4.38 -12.53
CA VAL A 717 25.48 3.80 -12.64
C VAL A 717 25.61 2.30 -12.84
N TYR A 718 25.08 1.53 -11.89
CA TYR A 718 25.05 0.08 -11.97
C TYR A 718 23.66 -0.40 -12.36
N LEU A 719 23.58 -1.20 -13.42
CA LEU A 719 22.38 -1.86 -13.92
C LEU A 719 22.34 -3.28 -13.33
N ASN A 720 21.43 -3.53 -12.41
CA ASN A 720 21.43 -4.77 -11.60
C ASN A 720 21.15 -6.02 -12.45
N GLN A 721 20.11 -6.00 -13.32
CA GLN A 721 19.73 -7.18 -14.10
C GLN A 721 20.71 -7.44 -15.27
N SER A 722 21.26 -6.38 -15.83
CA SER A 722 22.22 -6.45 -16.94
C SER A 722 23.66 -6.57 -16.47
N GLU A 723 23.94 -6.43 -15.15
CA GLU A 723 25.26 -6.45 -14.52
C GLU A 723 26.27 -5.48 -15.15
N LYS A 724 25.78 -4.33 -15.66
CA LYS A 724 26.59 -3.32 -16.35
C LYS A 724 26.92 -2.17 -15.41
N LEU A 725 28.15 -1.69 -15.51
CA LEU A 725 28.60 -0.46 -14.85
C LEU A 725 28.91 0.57 -15.94
N VAL A 726 28.22 1.71 -15.88
CA VAL A 726 28.40 2.81 -16.85
C VAL A 726 28.60 4.12 -16.10
N LEU A 727 29.17 5.12 -16.77
CA LEU A 727 29.30 6.48 -16.23
C LEU A 727 28.25 7.38 -16.88
N ALA A 728 27.65 8.26 -16.11
CA ALA A 728 26.67 9.22 -16.57
C ALA A 728 26.91 10.60 -15.95
N THR A 729 26.49 11.63 -16.66
CA THR A 729 26.47 13.02 -16.17
C THR A 729 25.06 13.58 -16.33
N PRO A 730 24.72 14.68 -15.65
CA PRO A 730 23.42 15.35 -15.88
C PRO A 730 23.21 15.84 -17.31
N ASN A 731 24.27 15.93 -18.11
CA ASN A 731 24.25 16.35 -19.52
C ASN A 731 24.55 15.21 -20.50
N SER A 732 24.73 13.97 -20.04
CA SER A 732 24.97 12.82 -20.92
C SER A 732 23.69 12.34 -21.58
N ASP A 733 23.83 11.52 -22.63
CA ASP A 733 22.70 10.82 -23.22
C ASP A 733 22.04 9.87 -22.21
N SER A 734 20.75 9.66 -22.38
CA SER A 734 19.98 8.70 -21.57
C SER A 734 20.48 7.26 -21.79
N ILE A 735 20.41 6.46 -20.74
CA ILE A 735 20.70 5.02 -20.79
C ILE A 735 19.48 4.32 -21.37
N HIS A 736 19.61 3.72 -22.56
CA HIS A 736 18.54 3.01 -23.24
C HIS A 736 18.41 1.56 -22.75
N ILE A 737 17.16 1.12 -22.59
CA ILE A 737 16.80 -0.25 -22.21
C ILE A 737 15.67 -0.78 -23.08
N THR A 738 15.59 -2.11 -23.18
CA THR A 738 14.44 -2.82 -23.73
C THR A 738 14.04 -3.92 -22.75
N LEU A 739 12.79 -3.89 -22.28
CA LEU A 739 12.26 -4.78 -21.27
C LEU A 739 11.19 -5.68 -21.90
N LYS A 740 11.30 -6.99 -21.67
CA LYS A 740 10.24 -7.94 -21.99
C LYS A 740 9.02 -7.67 -21.11
N PRO A 741 7.81 -8.15 -21.45
CA PRO A 741 6.66 -8.08 -20.56
C PRO A 741 6.98 -8.64 -19.17
N SER A 742 6.45 -8.00 -18.12
CA SER A 742 6.68 -8.35 -16.70
C SER A 742 8.17 -8.47 -16.33
N SER A 743 9.05 -7.70 -16.99
CA SER A 743 10.46 -7.61 -16.63
C SER A 743 10.87 -6.19 -16.25
N PHE A 744 12.02 -6.06 -15.62
CA PHE A 744 12.50 -4.80 -15.06
C PHE A 744 14.02 -4.69 -15.13
N GLU A 745 14.50 -3.45 -14.89
CA GLU A 745 15.89 -3.14 -14.59
C GLU A 745 15.96 -2.18 -13.40
N ILE A 746 16.97 -2.34 -12.55
CA ILE A 746 17.24 -1.42 -11.43
C ILE A 746 18.58 -0.72 -11.68
N PHE A 747 18.56 0.59 -11.58
CA PHE A 747 19.71 1.47 -11.78
C PHE A 747 20.09 2.10 -10.44
N SER A 748 21.29 1.79 -9.95
CA SER A 748 21.88 2.46 -8.77
C SER A 748 22.78 3.60 -9.25
N PHE A 749 22.42 4.85 -8.92
CA PHE A 749 23.16 6.07 -9.25
C PHE A 749 23.98 6.51 -8.05
N VAL A 750 25.31 6.43 -8.16
CA VAL A 750 26.21 6.81 -7.06
C VAL A 750 27.09 7.97 -7.49
N PRO A 751 27.04 9.11 -6.77
CA PRO A 751 27.91 10.24 -7.04
C PRO A 751 29.39 9.87 -7.00
N ILE A 752 30.15 10.28 -8.01
CA ILE A 752 31.60 10.02 -8.06
C ILE A 752 32.36 11.08 -7.28
N LYS A 753 33.16 10.63 -6.30
CA LYS A 753 34.07 11.48 -5.55
C LYS A 753 35.45 11.50 -6.20
N LYS A 754 35.99 12.70 -6.43
CA LYS A 754 37.40 12.91 -6.83
C LYS A 754 38.31 12.87 -5.59
N LEU A 755 39.33 12.01 -5.62
CA LEU A 755 40.36 11.85 -4.59
C LEU A 755 41.70 12.40 -5.09
N VAL A 756 42.79 12.10 -4.38
CA VAL A 756 44.16 12.48 -4.82
C VAL A 756 44.52 11.97 -6.20
N LEU A 757 45.41 12.67 -6.89
CA LEU A 757 45.88 12.31 -8.23
C LEU A 757 44.74 12.17 -9.25
N ALA A 758 43.63 12.89 -9.04
CA ALA A 758 42.40 12.84 -9.84
C ALA A 758 41.75 11.45 -9.93
N THR A 759 42.05 10.54 -8.99
CA THR A 759 41.38 9.23 -8.90
C THR A 759 39.89 9.47 -8.57
N LYS A 760 39.02 8.85 -9.33
CA LYS A 760 37.56 8.91 -9.15
C LYS A 760 37.08 7.63 -8.48
N PHE A 761 36.19 7.73 -7.50
CA PHE A 761 35.70 6.58 -6.74
C PHE A 761 34.22 6.74 -6.40
N ALA A 762 33.44 5.63 -6.50
CA ALA A 762 32.05 5.54 -6.08
C ALA A 762 31.71 4.09 -5.67
N PRO A 763 31.27 3.85 -4.40
CA PRO A 763 30.85 2.52 -3.97
C PRO A 763 29.42 2.22 -4.41
N ILE A 764 29.21 1.12 -5.12
CA ILE A 764 27.88 0.68 -5.57
C ILE A 764 27.17 -0.12 -4.45
N GLY A 765 27.89 -0.96 -3.73
CA GLY A 765 27.37 -1.88 -2.71
C GLY A 765 27.38 -3.34 -3.15
N LEU A 766 26.52 -4.17 -2.55
CA LEU A 766 26.46 -5.60 -2.85
C LEU A 766 25.60 -5.87 -4.11
N THR A 767 26.22 -6.46 -5.14
CA THR A 767 25.56 -6.70 -6.43
C THR A 767 24.64 -7.92 -6.43
N ASN A 768 24.76 -8.78 -5.44
CA ASN A 768 23.81 -9.88 -5.19
C ASN A 768 22.48 -9.41 -4.57
N MET A 769 22.38 -8.15 -4.14
CA MET A 769 21.14 -7.55 -3.65
C MET A 769 20.51 -6.67 -4.75
N PHE A 770 19.17 -6.69 -4.88
CA PHE A 770 18.48 -5.81 -5.85
C PHE A 770 18.70 -4.34 -5.54
N ASN A 771 18.62 -3.95 -4.26
CA ASN A 771 18.99 -2.61 -3.82
C ASN A 771 20.44 -2.59 -3.34
N SER A 772 21.40 -2.64 -4.28
CA SER A 772 22.84 -2.65 -3.97
C SER A 772 23.25 -1.48 -3.08
N GLY A 773 22.79 -0.26 -3.37
CA GLY A 773 23.13 0.96 -2.63
C GLY A 773 22.58 1.00 -1.20
N GLY A 774 21.49 0.29 -0.93
CA GLY A 774 20.90 0.15 0.41
C GLY A 774 21.75 -0.69 1.38
N THR A 775 22.76 -1.37 0.88
CA THR A 775 23.71 -2.14 1.69
C THR A 775 24.79 -1.28 2.35
N ILE A 776 25.00 -0.04 1.88
CA ILE A 776 26.02 0.88 2.40
C ILE A 776 25.47 1.62 3.62
N GLN A 777 26.07 1.38 4.78
CA GLN A 777 25.67 1.95 6.06
C GLN A 777 26.39 3.25 6.40
N SER A 778 27.70 3.33 6.11
CA SER A 778 28.49 4.56 6.23
C SER A 778 29.49 4.71 5.10
N LEU A 779 29.85 5.96 4.79
CA LEU A 779 30.79 6.31 3.74
C LEU A 779 31.51 7.59 4.11
N ASP A 780 32.82 7.47 4.34
CA ASP A 780 33.71 8.59 4.66
C ASP A 780 34.88 8.65 3.69
N TYR A 781 35.21 9.83 3.25
CA TYR A 781 36.35 10.08 2.35
C TYR A 781 37.43 10.91 3.02
N SER A 782 38.68 10.46 2.88
CA SER A 782 39.84 11.33 3.05
C SER A 782 40.43 11.72 1.70
N ALA A 783 41.52 12.50 1.71
CA ALA A 783 42.23 12.80 0.48
C ALA A 783 42.76 11.54 -0.24
N THR A 784 43.14 10.52 0.51
CA THR A 784 43.83 9.33 0.01
C THR A 784 43.11 8.02 0.30
N SER A 785 41.90 8.04 0.87
CA SER A 785 41.18 6.83 1.21
C SER A 785 39.67 6.98 1.11
N ALA A 786 39.00 5.85 0.92
CA ALA A 786 37.56 5.71 1.11
C ALA A 786 37.33 4.64 2.18
N LYS A 787 36.59 5.00 3.23
CA LYS A 787 36.15 4.11 4.31
C LYS A 787 34.65 3.86 4.16
N ILE A 788 34.23 2.60 4.15
CA ILE A 788 32.86 2.20 3.86
C ILE A 788 32.44 1.12 4.85
N GLU A 789 31.28 1.26 5.45
CA GLU A 789 30.63 0.17 6.16
C GLU A 789 29.53 -0.41 5.28
N VAL A 790 29.59 -1.72 5.06
CA VAL A 790 28.65 -2.47 4.21
C VAL A 790 27.95 -3.51 5.07
N LYS A 791 26.63 -3.54 5.06
CA LYS A 791 25.84 -4.61 5.69
C LYS A 791 25.52 -5.69 4.66
N GLY A 792 25.79 -6.94 5.01
CA GLY A 792 25.52 -8.12 4.17
C GLY A 792 26.78 -8.86 3.77
N GLY A 793 26.58 -10.04 3.19
CA GLY A 793 27.62 -10.85 2.55
C GLY A 793 27.41 -10.95 1.05
N GLY A 794 28.47 -11.17 0.27
CA GLY A 794 28.40 -11.31 -1.16
C GLY A 794 29.36 -10.41 -1.93
N ASN A 795 29.10 -10.22 -3.20
CA ASN A 795 30.00 -9.52 -4.11
C ASN A 795 29.84 -7.99 -4.02
N PHE A 796 30.78 -7.33 -3.36
CA PHE A 796 30.85 -5.87 -3.31
C PHE A 796 31.44 -5.32 -4.62
N LEU A 797 30.81 -4.26 -5.13
CA LEU A 797 31.25 -3.52 -6.31
C LEU A 797 31.46 -2.04 -5.99
N ALA A 798 32.53 -1.46 -6.52
CA ALA A 798 32.73 -0.02 -6.61
C ALA A 798 33.28 0.36 -7.99
N PHE A 799 33.07 1.61 -8.37
CA PHE A 799 33.80 2.24 -9.47
C PHE A 799 35.07 2.87 -8.93
N SER A 800 36.21 2.61 -9.60
CA SER A 800 37.48 3.29 -9.33
C SER A 800 38.24 3.51 -10.61
N SER A 801 38.54 4.77 -10.96
CA SER A 801 39.33 5.11 -12.16
C SER A 801 40.80 4.71 -12.09
N GLY A 802 41.32 4.42 -10.88
CA GLY A 802 42.67 3.96 -10.63
C GLY A 802 42.67 2.77 -9.67
N LYS A 803 43.64 1.87 -9.83
CA LYS A 803 43.79 0.70 -8.95
C LYS A 803 44.19 1.16 -7.54
N PRO A 804 43.44 0.82 -6.48
CA PRO A 804 43.86 1.07 -5.10
C PRO A 804 45.20 0.39 -4.80
N LYS A 805 46.03 1.01 -4.00
CA LYS A 805 47.27 0.39 -3.50
C LYS A 805 47.00 -0.76 -2.53
N LYS A 806 45.94 -0.62 -1.75
CA LYS A 806 45.62 -1.58 -0.69
C LYS A 806 44.12 -1.50 -0.37
N CYS A 807 43.56 -2.66 0.03
CA CYS A 807 42.25 -2.76 0.63
C CYS A 807 42.37 -3.46 1.99
N CYS A 808 41.74 -2.91 3.02
CA CYS A 808 41.61 -3.54 4.33
C CYS A 808 40.13 -3.87 4.58
N LEU A 809 39.87 -5.07 5.08
CA LEU A 809 38.60 -5.56 5.59
C LEU A 809 38.70 -5.80 7.09
N ASN A 810 37.93 -5.04 7.89
CA ASN A 810 37.93 -5.14 9.36
C ASN A 810 39.32 -5.05 9.97
N GLY A 811 40.17 -4.15 9.43
CA GLY A 811 41.55 -3.92 9.87
C GLY A 811 42.58 -4.90 9.30
N GLY A 812 42.19 -5.97 8.63
CA GLY A 812 43.09 -6.93 7.97
C GLY A 812 43.20 -6.64 6.45
N ASP A 813 44.39 -6.92 5.87
CA ASP A 813 44.59 -6.79 4.43
C ASP A 813 43.79 -7.85 3.68
N VAL A 814 43.09 -7.44 2.61
CA VAL A 814 42.29 -8.33 1.77
C VAL A 814 42.60 -8.11 0.29
N GLY A 815 42.59 -9.22 -0.47
CA GLY A 815 42.71 -9.17 -1.93
C GLY A 815 41.46 -8.60 -2.57
N PHE A 816 41.61 -7.89 -3.69
CA PHE A 816 40.52 -7.36 -4.51
C PHE A 816 40.87 -7.47 -5.98
N GLU A 817 39.87 -7.46 -6.81
CA GLU A 817 40.03 -7.41 -8.27
C GLU A 817 39.75 -5.98 -8.76
N TRP A 818 40.56 -5.52 -9.73
CA TRP A 818 40.35 -4.24 -10.39
C TRP A 818 40.64 -4.37 -11.90
N SER A 819 39.78 -3.82 -12.70
CA SER A 819 39.90 -3.82 -14.17
C SER A 819 39.98 -2.40 -14.73
N ALA A 820 40.53 -2.27 -15.94
CA ALA A 820 40.78 -0.96 -16.58
C ALA A 820 39.51 -0.17 -16.93
N ASP A 821 38.34 -0.84 -16.97
CA ASP A 821 37.03 -0.21 -17.11
C ASP A 821 36.51 0.42 -15.81
N GLY A 822 37.33 0.35 -14.73
CA GLY A 822 36.99 0.94 -13.42
C GLY A 822 36.21 0.04 -12.48
N ARG A 823 35.98 -1.23 -12.79
CA ARG A 823 35.35 -2.17 -11.86
C ARG A 823 36.34 -2.56 -10.77
N LEU A 824 35.88 -2.42 -9.54
CA LEU A 824 36.60 -2.83 -8.33
C LEU A 824 35.70 -3.77 -7.53
N THR A 825 36.10 -5.03 -7.38
CA THR A 825 35.28 -6.06 -6.74
C THR A 825 36.05 -6.83 -5.65
N LEU A 826 35.29 -7.23 -4.63
CA LEU A 826 35.74 -8.20 -3.61
C LEU A 826 34.54 -8.88 -3.00
N ASN A 827 34.74 -10.11 -2.49
CA ASN A 827 33.68 -10.85 -1.79
C ASN A 827 33.73 -10.58 -0.29
N LEU A 828 32.57 -10.25 0.31
CA LEU A 828 32.40 -10.00 1.72
C LEU A 828 31.72 -11.19 2.42
N PRO A 829 32.21 -11.61 3.58
CA PRO A 829 31.51 -12.60 4.40
C PRO A 829 30.36 -11.95 5.16
N TRP A 830 29.35 -12.74 5.51
CA TRP A 830 28.41 -12.37 6.58
C TRP A 830 29.09 -12.62 7.93
N ILE A 831 29.18 -11.61 8.79
CA ILE A 831 29.83 -11.68 10.11
C ILE A 831 28.76 -11.51 11.19
N GLU A 832 28.34 -12.60 11.80
CA GLU A 832 27.24 -12.63 12.77
C GLU A 832 27.54 -11.74 14.00
N GLU A 833 28.75 -11.78 14.53
CA GLU A 833 29.17 -11.00 15.71
C GLU A 833 29.13 -9.48 15.46
N ALA A 834 29.23 -9.05 14.20
CA ALA A 834 29.14 -7.65 13.77
C ALA A 834 27.80 -7.29 13.17
N ALA A 835 26.73 -8.09 13.42
CA ALA A 835 25.41 -7.91 12.83
C ALA A 835 25.44 -7.76 11.29
N GLY A 836 26.36 -8.49 10.64
CA GLY A 836 26.54 -8.48 9.19
C GLY A 836 27.27 -7.25 8.64
N ILE A 837 27.83 -6.37 9.46
CA ILE A 837 28.52 -5.15 9.02
C ILE A 837 30.02 -5.44 8.83
N SER A 838 30.54 -5.10 7.65
CA SER A 838 31.95 -5.15 7.29
C SER A 838 32.47 -3.73 7.05
N GLU A 839 33.63 -3.41 7.63
CA GLU A 839 34.37 -2.16 7.36
C GLU A 839 35.38 -2.38 6.24
N LEU A 840 35.29 -1.60 5.17
CA LEU A 840 36.23 -1.57 4.07
C LEU A 840 37.01 -0.26 4.05
N ILE A 841 38.33 -0.32 3.86
CA ILE A 841 39.17 0.86 3.67
C ILE A 841 39.99 0.65 2.41
N PHE A 842 39.74 1.48 1.38
CA PHE A 842 40.57 1.53 0.18
C PHE A 842 41.56 2.67 0.30
N LEU A 843 42.85 2.38 0.04
CA LEU A 843 43.96 3.36 0.05
C LEU A 843 44.40 3.61 -1.40
N PHE A 844 44.54 4.88 -1.80
CA PHE A 844 44.90 5.31 -3.14
C PHE A 844 46.26 5.96 -3.25
#